data_521a9552ad303777e00b3fda314e622c
#
_entry.id   521a9552ad303777e00b3fda314e622c
#
_cell.length_a   1.000
_cell.length_b   1.000
_cell.length_c   1.000
_cell.angle_alpha   90.00
_cell.angle_beta   90.00
_cell.angle_gamma   90.00
#
_symmetry.space_group_name_H-M   'P 1'
#
loop_
_entity.id
_entity.type
_entity.pdbx_description
1 polymer ?
#
loop_
_entity_poly.entity_id
_entity_poly.type
_entity_poly.pdbx_seq_one_letter_code
_entity_poly.pdbx_strand_id
1 'polypeptide(L)'
;MALWRPLDASQPGVHALLSGHTDTVNVIKTLRLSSKSAPLILSGAADNSIRVWHANQDTPSSYREACVLKEHQKSINAIAVLPGVGNIFASSSADSEVKIWSIQHGDSDQDVIVTLSQVLPLTPKYFPLTLALARLPGTDQLVLAVAGSKTFVQLYVSKQGKFEYAASLTGHEGWIRSLDFIQEGDNGSGDLLLASASQDKYVRLWRLRHGEELPASSDALNDPALGSIGRSLSNKAHQFETAGEKYSVTFEALLLGHEDWIYTARWYRKDGRIRLLTASADNSLAIWESDPNSGVWLSTVRLGEISAQKGATTATGSTGGFWIGLWGPDGRSVASLGRTGGWRLWSHDTANDLWEQKTAVGGHTREVRGLAWARDGSYLLSTSSDQTSRLYAEWQREGTKSWHEISRPQIHGYDLNCIDTFNDSQFVSGADEKLLRVFDEPQGVANLLSDLCGIESTSSKPLPELASIPVLGLSNKAMDAPSTDDTLADVDTPNTAPTTDDSTTSTTAPSTTSKFTSPPTEDTLSRSLLWPETEKLYGHSSEIAALAASPTLPFIATACRASTADHAVIRIYDTRSWLEVKPALAAHSLTVTSLRWSGDGRWLLSTGRDRGCVVWRWIGVDGGEGDGRFVLWARNEKAHSRMLLDGAWAPPPTSQSARSGTDEALVFATAGRDRNVHIWRLANTHSEASGTFTRISTISAALPVVALAFLQAPVQQFFVLAYALEDGSIWFAKLSGKDLQVQGEVVQLSQELAPAMAVTQMVWRPVWSGGGIGIEGRHQLAVASEDASLRVYSVVMD
;
A
#
# COMPACT_ATOMS: atom_id res chain seq x y z
N MET A 1 10.79 2.00 -6.60
CA MET A 1 10.76 2.76 -5.32
C MET A 1 10.12 4.11 -5.57
N ALA A 2 9.35 4.65 -4.64
CA ALA A 2 8.73 5.97 -4.78
C ALA A 2 9.42 6.99 -3.87
N LEU A 3 9.70 8.17 -4.40
CA LEU A 3 10.12 9.34 -3.64
C LEU A 3 8.88 10.18 -3.34
N TRP A 4 8.64 10.46 -2.06
CA TRP A 4 7.47 11.19 -1.60
C TRP A 4 7.84 12.60 -1.15
N ARG A 5 6.99 13.57 -1.49
CA ARG A 5 7.03 14.90 -0.87
C ARG A 5 6.32 14.82 0.49
N PRO A 6 6.78 15.58 1.49
CA PRO A 6 6.10 15.67 2.78
C PRO A 6 4.64 16.09 2.64
N LEU A 7 3.79 15.68 3.60
CA LEU A 7 2.36 15.98 3.59
C LEU A 7 2.05 17.48 3.81
N ASP A 8 2.98 18.22 4.38
CA ASP A 8 2.94 19.66 4.59
C ASP A 8 3.46 20.47 3.40
N ALA A 9 4.01 19.82 2.37
CA ALA A 9 4.41 20.47 1.14
C ALA A 9 3.21 21.02 0.36
N SER A 10 3.44 22.01 -0.48
CA SER A 10 2.41 22.61 -1.36
C SER A 10 1.76 21.61 -2.32
N GLN A 11 2.47 20.54 -2.64
CA GLN A 11 2.01 19.41 -3.46
C GLN A 11 2.49 18.09 -2.82
N PRO A 12 1.79 17.55 -1.81
CA PRO A 12 2.14 16.28 -1.21
C PRO A 12 1.86 15.13 -2.18
N GLY A 13 2.62 14.06 -2.08
CA GLY A 13 2.42 12.86 -2.88
C GLY A 13 3.71 12.30 -3.50
N VAL A 14 3.56 11.38 -4.44
CA VAL A 14 4.71 10.79 -5.15
C VAL A 14 5.35 11.83 -6.04
N HIS A 15 6.64 12.09 -5.81
CA HIS A 15 7.42 13.05 -6.60
C HIS A 15 8.08 12.39 -7.80
N ALA A 16 8.67 11.22 -7.60
CA ALA A 16 9.32 10.45 -8.65
C ALA A 16 9.34 8.95 -8.33
N LEU A 17 9.43 8.13 -9.36
CA LEU A 17 9.61 6.69 -9.24
C LEU A 17 11.02 6.31 -9.71
N LEU A 18 11.71 5.53 -8.88
CA LEU A 18 12.98 4.91 -9.22
C LEU A 18 12.69 3.50 -9.75
N SER A 19 12.55 3.38 -11.06
CA SER A 19 12.26 2.11 -11.74
C SER A 19 13.56 1.42 -12.15
N GLY A 20 13.61 0.09 -12.04
CA GLY A 20 14.80 -0.67 -12.45
C GLY A 20 14.84 -2.09 -11.87
N HIS A 21 14.53 -2.29 -10.58
CA HIS A 21 14.44 -3.63 -10.02
C HIS A 21 13.26 -4.40 -10.62
N THR A 22 13.48 -5.69 -10.89
CA THR A 22 12.49 -6.59 -11.48
C THR A 22 11.74 -7.43 -10.44
N ASP A 23 12.11 -7.31 -9.17
CA ASP A 23 11.50 -8.02 -8.05
C ASP A 23 11.52 -7.14 -6.80
N THR A 24 11.00 -7.65 -5.70
CA THR A 24 10.80 -6.94 -4.42
C THR A 24 12.09 -6.30 -3.91
N VAL A 25 12.04 -5.01 -3.58
CA VAL A 25 13.13 -4.28 -2.93
C VAL A 25 13.09 -4.55 -1.43
N ASN A 26 14.11 -5.24 -0.90
CA ASN A 26 14.18 -5.66 0.50
C ASN A 26 14.83 -4.63 1.41
N VAL A 27 15.75 -3.83 0.88
CA VAL A 27 16.53 -2.87 1.67
C VAL A 27 16.83 -1.61 0.89
N ILE A 28 16.73 -0.47 1.59
CA ILE A 28 17.13 0.85 1.08
C ILE A 28 18.02 1.50 2.15
N LYS A 29 19.13 2.08 1.72
CA LYS A 29 20.03 2.87 2.56
C LYS A 29 20.50 4.11 1.82
N THR A 30 20.81 5.15 2.55
CA THR A 30 21.43 6.37 2.02
C THR A 30 22.89 6.45 2.44
N LEU A 31 23.76 6.84 1.53
CA LEU A 31 25.20 6.99 1.74
C LEU A 31 25.63 8.38 1.28
N ARG A 32 26.46 9.08 2.07
CA ARG A 32 27.08 10.35 1.69
C ARG A 32 28.58 10.16 1.49
N LEU A 33 29.10 10.55 0.34
CA LEU A 33 30.54 10.52 0.05
C LEU A 33 31.27 11.75 0.59
N SER A 34 30.55 12.87 0.72
CA SER A 34 31.06 14.09 1.35
C SER A 34 29.95 14.84 2.09
N SER A 35 30.29 15.74 2.98
CA SER A 35 29.33 16.58 3.71
C SER A 35 28.53 17.53 2.80
N LYS A 36 29.06 17.83 1.61
CA LYS A 36 28.44 18.75 0.63
C LYS A 36 27.67 18.05 -0.48
N SER A 37 27.92 16.74 -0.70
CA SER A 37 27.24 15.99 -1.77
C SER A 37 25.83 15.57 -1.38
N ALA A 38 24.93 15.51 -2.36
CA ALA A 38 23.63 14.88 -2.18
C ALA A 38 23.84 13.39 -1.79
N PRO A 39 22.98 12.81 -0.95
CA PRO A 39 23.10 11.42 -0.58
C PRO A 39 22.84 10.50 -1.80
N LEU A 40 23.65 9.47 -1.93
CA LEU A 40 23.39 8.36 -2.81
C LEU A 40 22.31 7.47 -2.17
N ILE A 41 21.41 6.89 -2.98
CA ILE A 41 20.49 5.87 -2.50
C ILE A 41 21.00 4.50 -2.98
N LEU A 42 21.13 3.56 -2.06
CA LEU A 42 21.47 2.17 -2.31
C LEU A 42 20.21 1.32 -2.12
N SER A 43 19.85 0.51 -3.10
CA SER A 43 18.72 -0.40 -3.01
C SER A 43 19.15 -1.82 -3.32
N GLY A 44 18.74 -2.79 -2.50
CA GLY A 44 18.98 -4.21 -2.71
C GLY A 44 17.66 -4.96 -2.81
N ALA A 45 17.53 -5.86 -3.79
CA ALA A 45 16.30 -6.52 -4.11
C ALA A 45 16.40 -8.04 -4.23
N ALA A 46 15.24 -8.68 -4.34
CA ALA A 46 15.12 -10.12 -4.57
C ALA A 46 15.57 -10.55 -5.99
N ASP A 47 15.74 -9.59 -6.91
CA ASP A 47 16.33 -9.80 -8.24
C ASP A 47 17.86 -10.01 -8.22
N ASN A 48 18.46 -10.20 -7.05
CA ASN A 48 19.88 -10.44 -6.80
C ASN A 48 20.77 -9.22 -7.13
N SER A 49 20.19 -8.05 -7.39
CA SER A 49 20.94 -6.85 -7.76
C SER A 49 20.92 -5.80 -6.64
N ILE A 50 22.00 -5.02 -6.60
CA ILE A 50 22.08 -3.78 -5.85
C ILE A 50 22.12 -2.65 -6.87
N ARG A 51 21.30 -1.62 -6.70
CA ARG A 51 21.31 -0.42 -7.54
C ARG A 51 21.73 0.79 -6.74
N VAL A 52 22.55 1.61 -7.38
CA VAL A 52 23.04 2.87 -6.82
C VAL A 52 22.37 4.00 -7.60
N TRP A 53 21.74 4.92 -6.86
CA TRP A 53 21.01 6.05 -7.43
C TRP A 53 21.68 7.34 -6.99
N HIS A 54 21.93 8.20 -7.96
CA HIS A 54 22.57 9.50 -7.76
C HIS A 54 21.58 10.63 -8.07
N ALA A 55 21.59 11.70 -7.26
CA ALA A 55 20.77 12.87 -7.50
C ALA A 55 21.19 13.58 -8.79
N ASN A 56 20.24 14.02 -9.59
CA ASN A 56 20.52 14.80 -10.78
C ASN A 56 20.92 16.24 -10.40
N GLN A 57 21.99 16.78 -10.99
CA GLN A 57 22.47 18.14 -10.66
C GLN A 57 21.48 19.23 -11.11
N ASP A 58 20.83 19.05 -12.26
CA ASP A 58 19.86 20.02 -12.80
C ASP A 58 18.55 20.06 -12.02
N THR A 59 18.18 18.94 -11.42
CA THR A 59 16.99 18.77 -10.59
C THR A 59 17.33 17.93 -9.36
N PRO A 60 17.78 18.56 -8.24
CA PRO A 60 18.25 17.84 -7.06
C PRO A 60 17.22 16.89 -6.41
N SER A 61 15.96 17.02 -6.76
CA SER A 61 14.87 16.16 -6.33
C SER A 61 14.69 14.92 -7.22
N SER A 62 15.34 14.82 -8.37
CA SER A 62 15.31 13.63 -9.22
C SER A 62 16.58 12.80 -9.06
N TYR A 63 16.42 11.48 -9.13
CA TYR A 63 17.52 10.51 -9.04
C TYR A 63 17.60 9.67 -10.31
N ARG A 64 18.81 9.41 -10.77
CA ARG A 64 19.08 8.50 -11.87
C ARG A 64 19.84 7.26 -11.38
N GLU A 65 19.72 6.16 -12.07
CA GLU A 65 20.54 4.99 -11.85
C GLU A 65 21.99 5.27 -12.26
N ALA A 66 22.92 5.17 -11.31
CA ALA A 66 24.35 5.35 -11.55
C ALA A 66 25.01 4.03 -11.95
N CYS A 67 24.74 2.95 -11.24
CA CYS A 67 25.24 1.62 -11.58
C CYS A 67 24.38 0.48 -10.98
N VAL A 68 24.53 -0.72 -11.56
CA VAL A 68 23.90 -1.96 -11.12
C VAL A 68 24.96 -2.99 -10.79
N LEU A 69 24.92 -3.55 -9.59
CA LEU A 69 25.85 -4.56 -9.11
C LEU A 69 25.14 -5.92 -9.07
N LYS A 70 25.64 -6.92 -9.80
CA LYS A 70 25.03 -8.26 -9.96
C LYS A 70 25.94 -9.39 -9.49
N GLU A 71 26.80 -9.11 -8.52
CA GLU A 71 27.77 -10.08 -8.02
C GLU A 71 27.17 -11.13 -7.09
N HIS A 72 26.05 -10.84 -6.43
CA HIS A 72 25.33 -11.80 -5.59
C HIS A 72 24.51 -12.81 -6.43
N GLN A 73 24.44 -14.06 -5.95
CA GLN A 73 23.76 -15.14 -6.66
C GLN A 73 22.30 -15.32 -6.23
N LYS A 74 21.88 -14.67 -5.11
CA LYS A 74 20.54 -14.74 -4.56
C LYS A 74 20.10 -13.39 -4.01
N SER A 75 18.84 -13.33 -3.57
CA SER A 75 18.22 -12.15 -2.99
C SER A 75 19.11 -11.40 -2.01
N ILE A 76 19.16 -10.08 -2.16
CA ILE A 76 19.83 -9.18 -1.22
C ILE A 76 18.92 -9.00 0.00
N ASN A 77 19.46 -9.27 1.19
CA ASN A 77 18.70 -9.20 2.44
C ASN A 77 18.97 -7.89 3.21
N ALA A 78 20.24 -7.46 3.28
CA ALA A 78 20.60 -6.25 4.01
C ALA A 78 21.75 -5.51 3.34
N ILE A 79 21.78 -4.20 3.57
CA ILE A 79 22.90 -3.31 3.24
C ILE A 79 23.23 -2.52 4.49
N ALA A 80 24.52 -2.45 4.85
CA ALA A 80 25.04 -1.61 5.92
C ALA A 80 25.95 -0.54 5.34
N VAL A 81 25.74 0.69 5.77
CA VAL A 81 26.56 1.86 5.40
C VAL A 81 27.21 2.41 6.65
N LEU A 82 28.35 3.06 6.48
CA LEU A 82 29.00 3.75 7.59
C LEU A 82 28.17 5.00 7.95
N PRO A 83 27.84 5.22 9.23
CA PRO A 83 27.16 6.44 9.65
C PRO A 83 27.96 7.70 9.31
N GLY A 84 27.28 8.73 8.80
CA GLY A 84 27.91 9.99 8.41
C GLY A 84 28.46 9.98 6.98
N VAL A 85 29.73 10.34 6.83
CA VAL A 85 30.43 10.34 5.53
C VAL A 85 31.29 9.08 5.43
N GLY A 86 31.13 8.35 4.34
CA GLY A 86 31.90 7.12 4.13
C GLY A 86 31.90 6.69 2.67
N ASN A 87 32.91 5.92 2.30
CA ASN A 87 33.13 5.41 0.94
C ASN A 87 33.06 3.87 0.87
N ILE A 88 32.56 3.23 1.92
CA ILE A 88 32.45 1.77 2.03
C ILE A 88 31.04 1.41 2.46
N PHE A 89 30.50 0.35 1.85
CA PHE A 89 29.29 -0.30 2.32
C PHE A 89 29.41 -1.83 2.25
N ALA A 90 28.61 -2.52 3.02
CA ALA A 90 28.51 -3.97 3.01
C ALA A 90 27.12 -4.43 2.57
N SER A 91 27.05 -5.51 1.82
CA SER A 91 25.77 -6.16 1.45
C SER A 91 25.76 -7.61 1.87
N SER A 92 24.59 -8.14 2.23
CA SER A 92 24.38 -9.55 2.50
C SER A 92 23.28 -10.14 1.65
N SER A 93 23.41 -11.44 1.32
CA SER A 93 22.48 -12.14 0.46
C SER A 93 22.15 -13.53 1.00
N ALA A 94 21.04 -14.08 0.51
CA ALA A 94 20.63 -15.45 0.75
C ALA A 94 21.61 -16.50 0.16
N ASP A 95 22.67 -16.07 -0.55
CA ASP A 95 23.78 -16.92 -0.99
C ASP A 95 24.76 -17.29 0.14
N SER A 96 24.54 -16.76 1.35
CA SER A 96 25.40 -16.93 2.53
C SER A 96 26.75 -16.23 2.43
N GLU A 97 26.83 -15.14 1.66
CA GLU A 97 27.99 -14.29 1.52
C GLU A 97 27.67 -12.87 1.98
N VAL A 98 28.72 -12.21 2.48
CA VAL A 98 28.74 -10.77 2.69
C VAL A 98 29.78 -10.16 1.77
N LYS A 99 29.41 -9.12 1.03
CA LYS A 99 30.32 -8.45 0.11
C LYS A 99 30.58 -7.03 0.58
N ILE A 100 31.85 -6.63 0.50
CA ILE A 100 32.33 -5.30 0.88
C ILE A 100 32.61 -4.53 -0.41
N TRP A 101 32.09 -3.34 -0.50
CA TRP A 101 32.14 -2.48 -1.66
C TRP A 101 32.84 -1.17 -1.32
N SER A 102 33.71 -0.71 -2.20
CA SER A 102 34.27 0.62 -2.19
C SER A 102 33.55 1.48 -3.23
N ILE A 103 33.21 2.71 -2.87
CA ILE A 103 32.51 3.64 -3.74
C ILE A 103 33.28 4.95 -3.80
N GLN A 104 33.46 5.50 -5.00
CA GLN A 104 34.22 6.72 -5.26
C GLN A 104 33.51 7.57 -6.31
N HIS A 105 33.74 8.89 -6.29
CA HIS A 105 33.40 9.74 -7.43
C HIS A 105 34.35 9.42 -8.60
N GLY A 106 33.80 9.36 -9.79
CA GLY A 106 34.54 9.26 -11.02
C GLY A 106 35.17 10.61 -11.43
N ASP A 107 35.70 10.68 -12.64
CA ASP A 107 36.35 11.88 -13.18
C ASP A 107 35.39 13.06 -13.33
N SER A 108 34.11 12.82 -13.44
CA SER A 108 33.06 13.83 -13.34
C SER A 108 32.26 13.66 -12.04
N ASP A 109 31.78 14.77 -11.47
CA ASP A 109 30.90 14.74 -10.26
C ASP A 109 29.62 13.91 -10.46
N GLN A 110 29.35 13.50 -11.68
CA GLN A 110 28.18 12.68 -12.05
C GLN A 110 28.48 11.18 -12.09
N ASP A 111 29.73 10.77 -12.16
CA ASP A 111 30.11 9.38 -12.25
C ASP A 111 30.40 8.81 -10.86
N VAL A 112 29.76 7.67 -10.58
CA VAL A 112 29.98 6.92 -9.37
C VAL A 112 30.58 5.57 -9.74
N ILE A 113 31.78 5.30 -9.24
CA ILE A 113 32.49 4.03 -9.48
C ILE A 113 32.34 3.18 -8.22
N VAL A 114 31.77 1.99 -8.36
CA VAL A 114 31.65 1.02 -7.27
C VAL A 114 32.46 -0.21 -7.60
N THR A 115 33.33 -0.61 -6.69
CA THR A 115 34.21 -1.78 -6.86
C THR A 115 33.99 -2.77 -5.73
N LEU A 116 33.98 -4.07 -6.04
CA LEU A 116 33.96 -5.14 -5.06
C LEU A 116 35.35 -5.26 -4.43
N SER A 117 35.45 -4.93 -3.14
CA SER A 117 36.71 -4.97 -2.40
C SER A 117 36.99 -6.34 -1.77
N GLN A 118 35.95 -7.01 -1.25
CA GLN A 118 36.11 -8.28 -0.56
C GLN A 118 34.81 -9.09 -0.57
N VAL A 119 34.96 -10.42 -0.63
CA VAL A 119 33.89 -11.39 -0.39
C VAL A 119 34.18 -12.12 0.92
N LEU A 120 33.18 -12.16 1.81
CA LEU A 120 33.26 -12.86 3.10
C LEU A 120 32.27 -14.03 3.07
N PRO A 121 32.71 -15.27 2.81
CA PRO A 121 31.88 -16.45 2.94
C PRO A 121 31.63 -16.74 4.43
N LEU A 122 30.36 -16.88 4.80
CA LEU A 122 29.97 -17.12 6.20
C LEU A 122 30.24 -18.57 6.61
N THR A 123 30.89 -18.75 7.73
CA THR A 123 31.17 -20.05 8.32
C THR A 123 30.70 -20.09 9.78
N PRO A 124 29.76 -20.99 10.17
CA PRO A 124 29.01 -21.91 9.31
C PRO A 124 28.09 -21.16 8.31
N LYS A 125 27.66 -21.80 7.23
CA LYS A 125 26.74 -21.19 6.27
C LYS A 125 25.36 -20.95 6.93
N TYR A 126 24.83 -19.75 6.74
CA TYR A 126 23.48 -19.34 7.16
C TYR A 126 22.98 -18.17 6.30
N PHE A 127 21.70 -17.81 6.44
CA PHE A 127 21.13 -16.65 5.77
C PHE A 127 21.40 -15.38 6.61
N PRO A 128 22.30 -14.48 6.19
CA PRO A 128 22.51 -13.20 6.85
C PRO A 128 21.31 -12.29 6.55
N LEU A 129 20.58 -11.89 7.60
CA LEU A 129 19.37 -11.08 7.48
C LEU A 129 19.61 -9.61 7.85
N THR A 130 20.68 -9.33 8.58
CA THR A 130 21.00 -7.99 9.06
C THR A 130 22.50 -7.79 9.16
N LEU A 131 22.90 -6.56 8.86
CA LEU A 131 24.27 -6.07 8.95
C LEU A 131 24.31 -4.73 9.69
N ALA A 132 25.39 -4.48 10.42
CA ALA A 132 25.69 -3.17 10.97
C ALA A 132 27.18 -2.87 10.79
N LEU A 133 27.53 -1.66 10.38
CA LEU A 133 28.90 -1.20 10.12
C LEU A 133 29.18 0.06 10.94
N ALA A 134 30.30 0.10 11.63
CA ALA A 134 30.71 1.26 12.42
C ALA A 134 32.26 1.43 12.46
N ARG A 135 32.72 2.56 12.97
CA ARG A 135 34.13 2.79 13.31
C ARG A 135 34.41 2.28 14.73
N LEU A 136 35.55 1.66 14.94
CA LEU A 136 35.98 1.29 16.27
C LEU A 136 36.38 2.54 17.08
N PRO A 137 36.14 2.55 18.40
CA PRO A 137 36.53 3.66 19.27
C PRO A 137 38.02 3.99 19.17
N GLY A 138 38.36 5.25 19.02
CA GLY A 138 39.75 5.73 19.03
C GLY A 138 40.55 5.45 17.77
N THR A 139 40.02 4.81 16.75
CA THR A 139 40.71 4.49 15.51
C THR A 139 39.80 4.65 14.26
N ASP A 140 40.42 4.67 13.08
CA ASP A 140 39.70 4.64 11.79
C ASP A 140 39.35 3.21 11.33
N GLN A 141 39.67 2.20 12.14
CA GLN A 141 39.35 0.82 11.82
C GLN A 141 37.83 0.58 11.89
N LEU A 142 37.34 -0.31 11.03
CA LEU A 142 35.92 -0.60 10.94
C LEU A 142 35.59 -1.92 11.62
N VAL A 143 34.38 -1.98 12.20
CA VAL A 143 33.76 -3.20 12.69
C VAL A 143 32.46 -3.46 11.92
N LEU A 144 32.30 -4.69 11.46
CA LEU A 144 31.12 -5.18 10.80
C LEU A 144 30.48 -6.28 11.64
N ALA A 145 29.23 -6.09 12.06
CA ALA A 145 28.42 -7.11 12.70
C ALA A 145 27.49 -7.78 11.66
N VAL A 146 27.45 -9.11 11.70
CA VAL A 146 26.66 -9.95 10.79
C VAL A 146 25.81 -10.91 11.60
N ALA A 147 24.50 -10.96 11.34
CA ALA A 147 23.60 -11.91 11.98
C ALA A 147 22.42 -12.28 11.07
N GLY A 148 21.66 -13.32 11.45
CA GLY A 148 20.54 -13.77 10.64
C GLY A 148 19.85 -15.00 11.19
N SER A 149 19.76 -16.07 10.37
CA SER A 149 19.05 -17.32 10.70
C SER A 149 19.78 -18.21 11.73
N LYS A 150 20.76 -17.67 12.42
CA LYS A 150 21.45 -18.28 13.57
C LYS A 150 21.29 -17.43 14.82
N THR A 151 21.59 -18.01 15.95
CA THR A 151 21.41 -17.42 17.29
C THR A 151 22.63 -16.65 17.80
N PHE A 152 23.57 -16.35 16.94
CA PHE A 152 24.81 -15.62 17.26
C PHE A 152 25.04 -14.43 16.31
N VAL A 153 25.78 -13.44 16.78
CA VAL A 153 26.30 -12.31 15.99
C VAL A 153 27.78 -12.56 15.71
N GLN A 154 28.19 -12.54 14.45
CA GLN A 154 29.61 -12.57 14.08
C GLN A 154 30.12 -11.16 13.91
N LEU A 155 31.28 -10.87 14.52
CA LEU A 155 32.00 -9.63 14.37
C LEU A 155 33.21 -9.84 13.47
N TYR A 156 33.38 -8.95 12.51
CA TYR A 156 34.53 -8.84 11.65
C TYR A 156 35.16 -7.46 11.83
N VAL A 157 36.47 -7.38 11.83
CA VAL A 157 37.19 -6.10 12.00
C VAL A 157 38.11 -5.88 10.81
N SER A 158 38.27 -4.62 10.41
CA SER A 158 39.19 -4.29 9.33
C SER A 158 40.65 -4.34 9.83
N LYS A 159 41.49 -5.07 9.08
CA LYS A 159 42.95 -5.10 9.23
C LYS A 159 43.56 -4.83 7.87
N GLN A 160 44.37 -3.79 7.75
CA GLN A 160 45.02 -3.43 6.50
C GLN A 160 44.02 -3.33 5.30
N GLY A 161 42.80 -2.82 5.54
CA GLY A 161 41.76 -2.65 4.54
C GLY A 161 40.95 -3.91 4.23
N LYS A 162 41.16 -5.05 4.87
CA LYS A 162 40.38 -6.29 4.75
C LYS A 162 39.70 -6.64 6.06
N PHE A 163 38.48 -7.15 5.96
CA PHE A 163 37.73 -7.64 7.12
C PHE A 163 38.12 -9.06 7.46
N GLU A 164 38.45 -9.30 8.72
CA GLU A 164 38.76 -10.60 9.30
C GLU A 164 37.84 -10.90 10.45
N TYR A 165 37.54 -12.20 10.65
CA TYR A 165 36.72 -12.64 11.77
C TYR A 165 37.40 -12.30 13.12
N ALA A 166 36.63 -11.71 14.03
CA ALA A 166 37.11 -11.28 15.34
C ALA A 166 36.46 -12.06 16.49
N ALA A 167 35.13 -12.15 16.52
CA ALA A 167 34.41 -12.78 17.62
C ALA A 167 33.01 -13.26 17.22
N SER A 168 32.42 -14.15 18.03
CA SER A 168 31.04 -14.57 17.95
C SER A 168 30.33 -14.30 19.29
N LEU A 169 29.30 -13.45 19.26
CA LEU A 169 28.51 -13.11 20.43
C LEU A 169 27.27 -14.06 20.46
N THR A 170 27.21 -14.84 21.54
CA THR A 170 26.17 -15.87 21.72
C THR A 170 25.23 -15.47 22.85
N GLY A 171 24.00 -16.00 22.83
CA GLY A 171 23.02 -15.76 23.88
C GLY A 171 21.58 -15.67 23.41
N HIS A 172 21.34 -15.29 22.13
CA HIS A 172 20.00 -15.38 21.54
C HIS A 172 19.56 -16.82 21.34
N GLU A 173 18.24 -17.05 21.41
CA GLU A 173 17.61 -18.37 21.21
C GLU A 173 16.82 -18.44 19.90
N GLY A 174 16.64 -17.30 19.20
CA GLY A 174 15.94 -17.17 17.93
C GLY A 174 16.78 -16.48 16.86
N TRP A 175 16.20 -16.35 15.65
CA TRP A 175 16.84 -15.63 14.56
C TRP A 175 17.02 -14.14 14.91
N ILE A 176 18.18 -13.60 14.57
CA ILE A 176 18.48 -12.17 14.81
C ILE A 176 18.02 -11.40 13.58
N ARG A 177 17.14 -10.44 13.79
CA ARG A 177 16.45 -9.69 12.74
C ARG A 177 17.03 -8.30 12.52
N SER A 178 17.62 -7.70 13.55
CA SER A 178 18.16 -6.34 13.46
C SER A 178 19.45 -6.21 14.25
N LEU A 179 20.38 -5.49 13.67
CA LEU A 179 21.61 -5.01 14.29
C LEU A 179 21.70 -3.51 14.06
N ASP A 180 22.17 -2.78 15.06
CA ASP A 180 22.47 -1.36 14.93
C ASP A 180 23.56 -0.94 15.92
N PHE A 181 24.48 -0.06 15.46
CA PHE A 181 25.55 0.49 16.28
C PHE A 181 25.28 1.95 16.62
N ILE A 182 25.70 2.34 17.83
CA ILE A 182 25.81 3.73 18.22
C ILE A 182 27.06 3.94 19.07
N GLN A 183 27.72 5.06 18.87
CA GLN A 183 28.88 5.43 19.67
C GLN A 183 28.45 6.34 20.82
N GLU A 184 28.92 6.08 22.03
CA GLU A 184 28.75 6.99 23.16
C GLU A 184 29.65 8.21 23.00
N GLY A 185 29.18 9.40 23.39
CA GLY A 185 29.94 10.65 23.28
C GLY A 185 29.97 11.26 21.87
N ASP A 186 30.11 12.57 21.81
CA ASP A 186 29.99 13.34 20.56
C ASP A 186 31.30 13.38 19.76
N ASN A 187 32.45 13.03 20.36
CA ASN A 187 33.79 13.22 19.78
C ASN A 187 34.42 11.93 19.21
N GLY A 188 33.67 10.85 19.05
CA GLY A 188 34.18 9.59 18.49
C GLY A 188 35.13 8.80 19.44
N SER A 189 35.27 9.22 20.70
CA SER A 189 36.13 8.58 21.68
C SER A 189 35.43 7.69 22.70
N GLY A 190 34.10 7.72 22.76
CA GLY A 190 33.33 6.88 23.68
C GLY A 190 33.18 5.44 23.20
N ASP A 191 32.68 4.59 24.08
CA ASP A 191 32.39 3.19 23.77
C ASP A 191 31.39 3.04 22.63
N LEU A 192 31.41 1.92 21.93
CA LEU A 192 30.50 1.58 20.88
C LEU A 192 29.46 0.57 21.42
N LEU A 193 28.20 0.91 21.36
CA LEU A 193 27.08 0.01 21.70
C LEU A 193 26.53 -0.66 20.46
N LEU A 194 26.29 -1.98 20.52
CA LEU A 194 25.59 -2.77 19.52
C LEU A 194 24.28 -3.27 20.12
N ALA A 195 23.16 -2.97 19.47
CA ALA A 195 21.88 -3.60 19.74
C ALA A 195 21.67 -4.78 18.78
N SER A 196 21.29 -5.95 19.32
CA SER A 196 20.86 -7.11 18.54
C SER A 196 19.43 -7.50 18.94
N ALA A 197 18.49 -7.45 18.00
CA ALA A 197 17.09 -7.78 18.21
C ALA A 197 16.71 -9.09 17.53
N SER A 198 15.93 -9.93 18.23
CA SER A 198 15.71 -11.32 17.84
C SER A 198 14.24 -11.75 17.89
N GLN A 199 13.95 -12.88 17.26
CA GLN A 199 12.69 -13.61 17.36
C GLN A 199 12.48 -14.27 18.74
N ASP A 200 13.48 -14.25 19.60
CA ASP A 200 13.36 -14.69 21.00
C ASP A 200 12.67 -13.65 21.90
N LYS A 201 12.16 -12.54 21.34
CA LYS A 201 11.45 -11.44 22.02
C LYS A 201 12.36 -10.50 22.83
N TYR A 202 13.67 -10.65 22.71
CA TYR A 202 14.64 -9.88 23.47
C TYR A 202 15.53 -9.03 22.58
N VAL A 203 16.00 -7.91 23.14
CA VAL A 203 17.13 -7.17 22.60
C VAL A 203 18.30 -7.36 23.54
N ARG A 204 19.45 -7.71 23.00
CA ARG A 204 20.72 -7.76 23.73
C ARG A 204 21.56 -6.56 23.34
N LEU A 205 22.10 -5.90 24.35
CA LEU A 205 23.04 -4.81 24.18
C LEU A 205 24.46 -5.32 24.47
N TRP A 206 25.38 -4.92 23.64
CA TRP A 206 26.78 -5.29 23.72
C TRP A 206 27.61 -4.03 23.69
N ARG A 207 28.62 -3.95 24.56
CA ARG A 207 29.53 -2.82 24.67
C ARG A 207 30.90 -3.19 24.12
N LEU A 208 31.38 -2.44 23.14
CA LEU A 208 32.73 -2.54 22.61
C LEU A 208 33.56 -1.40 23.18
N ARG A 209 34.66 -1.77 23.88
CA ARG A 209 35.61 -0.83 24.48
C ARG A 209 36.97 -0.97 23.86
N HIS A 210 37.70 0.14 23.85
CA HIS A 210 39.15 0.15 23.65
C HIS A 210 39.83 -0.27 24.90
N GLY A 211 40.79 -1.23 24.83
CA GLY A 211 41.53 -1.80 25.97
C GLY A 211 41.07 -3.17 26.46
N GLU A 212 41.74 -3.69 27.44
CA GLU A 212 41.50 -5.01 28.04
C GLU A 212 40.62 -4.95 29.30
N GLU A 213 40.29 -3.77 29.80
CA GLU A 213 39.55 -3.60 31.04
C GLU A 213 38.17 -4.21 30.95
N LEU A 214 37.83 -5.10 31.89
CA LEU A 214 36.50 -5.62 32.07
C LEU A 214 35.67 -4.55 32.78
N PRO A 215 34.44 -4.27 32.34
CA PRO A 215 33.56 -3.40 33.09
C PRO A 215 33.30 -4.02 34.48
N ALA A 216 33.16 -3.19 35.49
CA ALA A 216 32.65 -3.64 36.79
C ALA A 216 31.33 -4.40 36.56
N SER A 217 31.16 -5.53 37.25
CA SER A 217 29.93 -6.35 37.13
C SER A 217 28.69 -5.44 37.26
N SER A 218 27.89 -5.34 36.22
CA SER A 218 26.68 -4.53 36.27
C SER A 218 25.73 -5.10 37.33
N ASP A 219 25.13 -4.27 38.15
CA ASP A 219 24.15 -4.69 39.17
C ASP A 219 22.96 -5.43 38.57
N ALA A 220 22.74 -5.29 37.26
CA ALA A 220 21.72 -6.05 36.47
C ALA A 220 21.88 -7.58 36.53
N LEU A 221 23.13 -8.09 36.81
CA LEU A 221 23.36 -9.54 36.97
C LEU A 221 22.84 -10.07 38.30
N ASN A 222 22.63 -9.19 39.25
CA ASN A 222 22.14 -9.50 40.59
C ASN A 222 20.64 -9.20 40.75
N ASP A 223 19.93 -8.79 39.69
CA ASP A 223 18.49 -8.48 39.73
C ASP A 223 17.67 -9.76 39.94
N PRO A 224 16.98 -9.86 41.09
CA PRO A 224 16.10 -11.01 41.39
C PRO A 224 14.96 -11.19 40.38
N ALA A 225 14.56 -10.11 39.64
CA ALA A 225 13.51 -10.14 38.63
C ALA A 225 13.90 -10.98 37.39
N LEU A 226 15.19 -11.19 37.13
CA LEU A 226 15.70 -11.96 36.01
C LEU A 226 15.65 -13.48 36.22
N GLY A 227 15.43 -13.98 37.46
CA GLY A 227 15.21 -15.38 37.78
C GLY A 227 16.25 -16.34 37.15
N SER A 228 15.74 -17.38 36.43
CA SER A 228 16.60 -18.36 35.73
C SER A 228 17.31 -17.78 34.50
N ILE A 229 16.78 -16.70 33.90
CA ILE A 229 17.38 -16.00 32.75
C ILE A 229 18.69 -15.33 33.18
N GLY A 230 18.76 -14.77 34.37
CA GLY A 230 20.00 -14.15 34.91
C GLY A 230 21.17 -15.12 34.96
N ARG A 231 20.94 -16.41 35.17
CA ARG A 231 21.97 -17.44 35.18
C ARG A 231 22.53 -17.79 33.80
N SER A 232 21.86 -17.48 32.74
CA SER A 232 22.30 -17.74 31.35
C SER A 232 23.05 -16.54 30.76
N LEU A 233 23.12 -15.41 31.45
CA LEU A 233 23.87 -14.23 31.02
C LEU A 233 25.38 -14.48 31.26
N SER A 234 26.14 -14.61 30.19
CA SER A 234 27.55 -14.86 30.24
C SER A 234 28.31 -13.53 30.44
N ASN A 235 29.10 -13.41 31.51
CA ASN A 235 30.07 -12.31 31.71
C ASN A 235 31.33 -12.48 30.85
N LYS A 236 31.32 -13.31 29.85
CA LYS A 236 32.44 -13.56 28.98
C LYS A 236 32.77 -12.32 28.16
N ALA A 237 33.96 -11.77 28.36
CA ALA A 237 34.53 -10.78 27.47
C ALA A 237 35.13 -11.48 26.25
N HIS A 238 34.79 -10.98 25.05
CA HIS A 238 35.43 -11.36 23.81
C HIS A 238 36.51 -10.32 23.50
N GLN A 239 37.77 -10.75 23.48
CA GLN A 239 38.90 -9.88 23.18
C GLN A 239 39.36 -10.11 21.74
N PHE A 240 39.75 -9.04 21.07
CA PHE A 240 40.38 -9.08 19.75
C PHE A 240 41.34 -7.91 19.57
N GLU A 241 42.25 -8.03 18.61
CA GLU A 241 43.29 -7.03 18.33
C GLU A 241 43.20 -6.63 16.84
N THR A 242 43.30 -5.32 16.61
CA THR A 242 43.41 -4.77 15.25
C THR A 242 44.28 -3.51 15.28
N ALA A 243 45.14 -3.34 14.27
CA ALA A 243 46.11 -2.23 14.16
C ALA A 243 47.01 -2.02 15.38
N GLY A 244 47.30 -3.08 16.14
CA GLY A 244 48.09 -3.02 17.35
C GLY A 244 47.33 -2.58 18.62
N GLU A 245 46.07 -2.28 18.49
CA GLU A 245 45.19 -1.89 19.59
C GLU A 245 44.29 -3.06 20.00
N LYS A 246 44.06 -3.21 21.30
CA LYS A 246 43.22 -4.25 21.88
C LYS A 246 41.84 -3.73 22.18
N TYR A 247 40.83 -4.57 21.91
CA TYR A 247 39.41 -4.29 22.14
C TYR A 247 38.76 -5.41 22.92
N SER A 248 37.78 -5.04 23.75
CA SER A 248 36.93 -6.00 24.46
C SER A 248 35.46 -5.78 24.14
N VAL A 249 34.72 -6.87 23.98
CA VAL A 249 33.26 -6.86 23.82
C VAL A 249 32.63 -7.57 24.98
N THR A 250 31.76 -6.87 25.68
CA THR A 250 31.03 -7.40 26.84
C THR A 250 29.54 -7.30 26.67
N PHE A 251 28.81 -8.20 27.33
CA PHE A 251 27.36 -8.07 27.47
C PHE A 251 27.03 -6.87 28.35
N GLU A 252 26.16 -5.98 27.90
CA GLU A 252 25.73 -4.78 28.61
C GLU A 252 24.39 -4.96 29.29
N ALA A 253 23.35 -5.29 28.52
CA ALA A 253 21.99 -5.40 29.05
C ALA A 253 21.11 -6.34 28.20
N LEU A 254 20.08 -6.89 28.85
CA LEU A 254 18.97 -7.60 28.23
C LEU A 254 17.70 -6.77 28.38
N LEU A 255 17.09 -6.35 27.27
CA LEU A 255 15.86 -5.59 27.27
C LEU A 255 14.67 -6.55 27.16
N LEU A 256 13.84 -6.55 28.19
CA LEU A 256 12.66 -7.37 28.37
C LEU A 256 11.40 -6.50 28.31
N GLY A 257 10.39 -6.89 27.54
CA GLY A 257 9.13 -6.11 27.48
C GLY A 257 8.28 -6.38 26.26
N HIS A 258 8.84 -6.92 25.19
CA HIS A 258 8.04 -7.37 24.05
C HIS A 258 7.49 -8.78 24.25
N GLU A 259 6.26 -9.00 23.75
CA GLU A 259 5.57 -10.29 23.87
C GLU A 259 5.77 -11.20 22.67
N ASP A 260 6.30 -10.66 21.55
CA ASP A 260 6.52 -11.41 20.32
C ASP A 260 7.82 -10.94 19.62
N TRP A 261 8.13 -11.51 18.45
CA TRP A 261 9.33 -11.29 17.67
C TRP A 261 9.65 -9.80 17.49
N ILE A 262 10.90 -9.43 17.70
CA ILE A 262 11.37 -8.06 17.45
C ILE A 262 12.00 -8.03 16.05
N TYR A 263 11.46 -7.17 15.20
CA TYR A 263 11.90 -7.04 13.81
C TYR A 263 13.00 -6.00 13.63
N THR A 264 12.91 -4.87 14.33
CA THR A 264 13.91 -3.80 14.23
C THR A 264 14.27 -3.21 15.58
N ALA A 265 15.54 -2.83 15.70
CA ALA A 265 16.06 -1.99 16.76
C ALA A 265 16.90 -0.90 16.11
N ARG A 266 16.65 0.38 16.44
CA ARG A 266 17.29 1.54 15.83
C ARG A 266 17.67 2.55 16.88
N TRP A 267 18.95 2.88 16.89
CA TRP A 267 19.49 3.90 17.78
C TRP A 267 19.16 5.31 17.30
N TYR A 268 19.02 6.20 18.26
CA TYR A 268 18.95 7.64 18.03
C TYR A 268 19.68 8.37 19.15
N ARG A 269 20.40 9.44 18.79
CA ARG A 269 21.07 10.31 19.74
C ARG A 269 20.56 11.73 19.58
N LYS A 270 20.23 12.36 20.69
CA LYS A 270 19.90 13.77 20.79
C LYS A 270 20.28 14.35 22.13
N ASP A 271 20.88 15.53 22.13
CA ASP A 271 21.23 16.26 23.34
C ASP A 271 22.04 15.41 24.35
N GLY A 272 23.00 14.61 23.85
CA GLY A 272 23.79 13.68 24.63
C GLY A 272 23.08 12.43 25.17
N ARG A 273 21.78 12.30 24.96
CA ARG A 273 21.00 11.10 25.34
C ARG A 273 20.91 10.11 24.21
N ILE A 274 21.10 8.84 24.55
CA ILE A 274 20.97 7.72 23.63
C ILE A 274 19.64 7.02 23.90
N ARG A 275 18.88 6.80 22.83
CA ARG A 275 17.59 6.12 22.83
C ARG A 275 17.59 4.97 21.85
N LEU A 276 16.93 3.88 22.18
CA LEU A 276 16.72 2.75 21.29
C LEU A 276 15.22 2.60 21.00
N LEU A 277 14.85 2.61 19.72
CA LEU A 277 13.51 2.29 19.27
C LEU A 277 13.46 0.84 18.82
N THR A 278 12.52 0.09 19.33
CA THR A 278 12.26 -1.30 18.91
C THR A 278 10.86 -1.45 18.34
N ALA A 279 10.71 -2.30 17.31
CA ALA A 279 9.41 -2.63 16.70
C ALA A 279 9.21 -4.14 16.71
N SER A 280 8.02 -4.56 17.14
CA SER A 280 7.72 -5.97 17.39
C SER A 280 6.44 -6.46 16.70
N ALA A 281 6.36 -7.78 16.52
CA ALA A 281 5.17 -8.49 16.07
C ALA A 281 4.00 -8.40 17.06
N ASP A 282 4.23 -7.96 18.29
CA ASP A 282 3.20 -7.72 19.31
C ASP A 282 2.38 -6.43 19.08
N ASN A 283 2.52 -5.79 17.91
CA ASN A 283 1.88 -4.52 17.52
C ASN A 283 2.32 -3.32 18.36
N SER A 284 3.49 -3.37 18.96
CA SER A 284 4.02 -2.26 19.75
C SER A 284 5.40 -1.79 19.29
N LEU A 285 5.64 -0.50 19.51
CA LEU A 285 6.96 0.10 19.54
C LEU A 285 7.33 0.37 20.99
N ALA A 286 8.58 0.19 21.33
CA ALA A 286 9.10 0.59 22.63
C ALA A 286 10.32 1.51 22.46
N ILE A 287 10.40 2.55 23.27
CA ILE A 287 11.56 3.43 23.38
C ILE A 287 12.25 3.11 24.70
N TRP A 288 13.54 2.84 24.61
CA TRP A 288 14.37 2.46 25.73
C TRP A 288 15.43 3.53 25.98
N GLU A 289 15.61 3.88 27.25
CA GLU A 289 16.63 4.82 27.69
C GLU A 289 17.36 4.23 28.91
N SER A 290 18.64 4.55 29.01
CA SER A 290 19.41 4.24 30.23
C SER A 290 19.11 5.26 31.31
N ASP A 291 18.75 4.81 32.51
CA ASP A 291 18.61 5.69 33.66
C ASP A 291 19.98 6.29 34.03
N PRO A 292 20.13 7.61 34.11
CA PRO A 292 21.38 8.27 34.35
C PRO A 292 22.06 7.90 35.68
N ASN A 293 21.26 7.50 36.69
CA ASN A 293 21.74 7.21 38.03
C ASN A 293 22.16 5.75 38.22
N SER A 294 21.35 4.82 37.66
CA SER A 294 21.61 3.38 37.86
C SER A 294 22.27 2.70 36.65
N GLY A 295 22.27 3.34 35.47
CA GLY A 295 22.71 2.73 34.22
C GLY A 295 21.79 1.63 33.69
N VAL A 296 20.63 1.38 34.33
CA VAL A 296 19.68 0.36 33.94
C VAL A 296 18.85 0.85 32.72
N TRP A 297 18.68 0.00 31.74
CA TRP A 297 17.88 0.28 30.57
C TRP A 297 16.41 0.03 30.84
N LEU A 298 15.58 1.06 30.67
CA LEU A 298 14.15 1.04 30.95
C LEU A 298 13.34 1.37 29.69
N SER A 299 12.19 0.74 29.53
CA SER A 299 11.20 1.14 28.52
C SER A 299 10.47 2.38 29.05
N THR A 300 10.78 3.53 28.49
CA THR A 300 10.17 4.81 28.89
C THR A 300 8.86 5.08 28.19
N VAL A 301 8.70 4.58 26.94
CA VAL A 301 7.52 4.79 26.12
C VAL A 301 7.16 3.50 25.40
N ARG A 302 5.87 3.18 25.38
CA ARG A 302 5.31 2.11 24.57
C ARG A 302 4.18 2.67 23.70
N LEU A 303 4.26 2.49 22.38
CA LEU A 303 3.32 3.01 21.37
C LEU A 303 2.70 1.84 20.60
N GLY A 304 1.48 2.02 20.11
CA GLY A 304 0.75 1.01 19.36
C GLY A 304 -0.34 0.34 20.18
N GLU A 305 -0.75 -0.87 19.81
CA GLU A 305 -1.86 -1.57 20.44
C GLU A 305 -1.41 -2.26 21.71
N ILE A 306 -1.77 -1.68 22.84
CA ILE A 306 -1.67 -2.32 24.15
C ILE A 306 -3.02 -2.98 24.43
N SER A 307 -3.33 -4.09 23.76
CA SER A 307 -4.59 -4.80 23.98
C SER A 307 -4.37 -6.04 24.85
N ALA A 308 -5.05 -6.11 25.97
CA ALA A 308 -5.15 -7.32 26.80
C ALA A 308 -5.97 -8.46 26.18
N GLN A 309 -6.72 -8.19 25.09
CA GLN A 309 -7.55 -9.18 24.40
C GLN A 309 -6.75 -9.89 23.30
N LYS A 310 -6.13 -10.99 23.62
CA LYS A 310 -5.35 -11.85 22.71
C LYS A 310 -6.16 -12.52 21.57
N GLY A 311 -7.46 -12.32 21.45
CA GLY A 311 -8.30 -13.01 20.46
C GLY A 311 -8.78 -12.18 19.30
N ALA A 312 -8.83 -10.85 19.43
CA ALA A 312 -9.44 -9.98 18.42
C ALA A 312 -8.56 -9.71 17.18
N THR A 313 -7.27 -10.00 17.26
CA THR A 313 -6.29 -9.54 16.27
C THR A 313 -5.98 -10.54 15.15
N THR A 314 -6.25 -11.83 15.33
CA THR A 314 -5.86 -12.87 14.34
C THR A 314 -6.95 -13.19 13.32
N ALA A 315 -8.23 -13.00 13.65
CA ALA A 315 -9.36 -13.32 12.78
C ALA A 315 -9.84 -12.14 11.92
N THR A 316 -9.49 -10.90 12.28
CA THR A 316 -10.00 -9.67 11.66
C THR A 316 -8.98 -8.90 10.83
N GLY A 317 -7.96 -9.59 10.28
CA GLY A 317 -6.93 -8.90 9.50
C GLY A 317 -6.08 -7.96 10.34
N SER A 318 -5.75 -8.39 11.57
CA SER A 318 -4.90 -7.63 12.49
C SER A 318 -3.65 -7.13 11.82
N THR A 319 -3.14 -6.04 12.31
CA THR A 319 -1.95 -5.33 11.83
C THR A 319 -0.72 -6.22 11.61
N GLY A 320 -0.73 -7.46 12.12
CA GLY A 320 0.30 -8.48 11.90
C GLY A 320 1.67 -8.08 12.39
N GLY A 321 1.71 -7.18 13.37
CA GLY A 321 2.94 -6.66 13.97
C GLY A 321 3.54 -5.47 13.23
N PHE A 322 4.48 -4.82 13.88
CA PHE A 322 5.30 -3.75 13.30
C PHE A 322 6.62 -4.32 12.80
N TRP A 323 6.84 -4.24 11.49
CA TRP A 323 8.02 -4.79 10.84
C TRP A 323 9.21 -3.83 10.88
N ILE A 324 8.94 -2.52 10.89
CA ILE A 324 9.96 -1.48 10.85
C ILE A 324 9.60 -0.40 11.85
N GLY A 325 10.57 0.03 12.63
CA GLY A 325 10.53 1.25 13.43
C GLY A 325 11.61 2.21 12.93
N LEU A 326 11.22 3.46 12.67
CA LEU A 326 12.12 4.51 12.18
C LEU A 326 11.98 5.75 13.06
N TRP A 327 13.13 6.36 13.38
CA TRP A 327 13.18 7.69 13.99
C TRP A 327 13.00 8.78 12.94
N GLY A 328 12.22 9.80 13.24
CA GLY A 328 12.27 11.06 12.51
C GLY A 328 13.57 11.83 12.76
N PRO A 329 13.95 12.74 11.86
CA PRO A 329 15.24 13.45 11.94
C PRO A 329 15.41 14.27 13.21
N ASP A 330 14.34 14.72 13.81
CA ASP A 330 14.31 15.54 15.03
C ASP A 330 14.30 14.71 16.33
N GLY A 331 14.10 13.37 16.23
CA GLY A 331 13.93 12.47 17.37
C GLY A 331 12.65 12.71 18.18
N ARG A 332 11.72 13.51 17.63
CA ARG A 332 10.41 13.79 18.21
C ARG A 332 9.31 13.05 17.49
N SER A 333 9.62 12.39 16.41
CA SER A 333 8.69 11.57 15.67
C SER A 333 9.22 10.16 15.46
N VAL A 334 8.33 9.19 15.43
CA VAL A 334 8.62 7.80 15.11
C VAL A 334 7.59 7.30 14.11
N ALA A 335 8.04 6.54 13.13
CA ALA A 335 7.19 5.93 12.14
C ALA A 335 7.32 4.40 12.18
N SER A 336 6.22 3.72 11.93
CA SER A 336 6.18 2.26 11.86
C SER A 336 5.35 1.80 10.66
N LEU A 337 5.75 0.67 10.09
CA LEU A 337 5.01 -0.03 9.04
C LEU A 337 4.59 -1.40 9.56
N GLY A 338 3.30 -1.70 9.47
CA GLY A 338 2.73 -3.00 9.78
C GLY A 338 2.44 -3.84 8.52
N ARG A 339 1.95 -5.05 8.73
CA ARG A 339 1.59 -5.99 7.66
C ARG A 339 0.49 -5.43 6.72
N THR A 340 -0.40 -4.61 7.22
CA THR A 340 -1.49 -3.99 6.46
C THR A 340 -1.03 -2.88 5.51
N GLY A 341 0.27 -2.51 5.54
CA GLY A 341 0.90 -1.56 4.64
C GLY A 341 0.64 -0.09 4.94
N GLY A 342 -0.20 0.21 5.92
CA GLY A 342 -0.37 1.58 6.40
C GLY A 342 0.80 1.99 7.28
N TRP A 343 1.38 3.15 7.01
CA TRP A 343 2.33 3.77 7.91
C TRP A 343 1.59 4.37 9.11
N ARG A 344 2.18 4.21 10.28
CA ARG A 344 1.79 4.90 11.50
C ARG A 344 2.86 5.89 11.87
N LEU A 345 2.46 7.10 12.20
CA LEU A 345 3.34 8.17 12.60
C LEU A 345 2.91 8.65 14.00
N TRP A 346 3.84 8.68 14.93
CA TRP A 346 3.66 9.33 16.23
C TRP A 346 4.57 10.53 16.34
N SER A 347 4.06 11.59 16.91
CA SER A 347 4.79 12.82 17.21
C SER A 347 4.74 13.10 18.69
N HIS A 348 5.87 13.45 19.29
CA HIS A 348 5.97 13.80 20.68
C HIS A 348 5.57 15.27 20.89
N ASP A 349 4.48 15.48 21.61
CA ASP A 349 4.10 16.81 22.09
C ASP A 349 4.90 17.12 23.34
N THR A 350 5.89 18.01 23.23
CA THR A 350 6.77 18.40 24.33
C THR A 350 6.08 19.25 25.39
N ALA A 351 4.91 19.85 25.10
CA ALA A 351 4.20 20.66 26.07
C ALA A 351 3.46 19.79 27.10
N ASN A 352 2.91 18.67 26.65
CA ASN A 352 2.14 17.74 27.46
C ASN A 352 2.90 16.44 27.78
N ASP A 353 4.11 16.27 27.24
CA ASP A 353 4.95 15.05 27.33
C ASP A 353 4.20 13.78 26.86
N LEU A 354 3.44 13.91 25.78
CA LEU A 354 2.61 12.85 25.21
C LEU A 354 3.01 12.53 23.77
N TRP A 355 2.93 11.25 23.43
CA TRP A 355 3.07 10.80 22.06
C TRP A 355 1.69 10.67 21.43
N GLU A 356 1.44 11.46 20.40
CA GLU A 356 0.19 11.48 19.66
C GLU A 356 0.36 10.83 18.29
N GLN A 357 -0.60 9.99 17.92
CA GLN A 357 -0.65 9.44 16.58
C GLN A 357 -1.11 10.51 15.59
N LYS A 358 -0.37 10.67 14.51
CA LYS A 358 -0.67 11.62 13.42
C LYS A 358 -1.05 10.87 12.16
N THR A 359 -1.74 11.58 11.25
CA THR A 359 -2.03 11.07 9.91
C THR A 359 -0.74 10.71 9.18
N ALA A 360 -0.71 9.54 8.57
CA ALA A 360 0.44 9.04 7.82
C ALA A 360 0.01 8.54 6.44
N VAL A 361 0.97 8.15 5.62
CA VAL A 361 0.71 7.62 4.29
C VAL A 361 0.14 6.20 4.39
N GLY A 362 -1.06 5.99 3.85
CA GLY A 362 -1.69 4.70 3.67
C GLY A 362 -1.70 4.28 2.20
N GLY A 363 -2.07 3.05 1.93
CA GLY A 363 -2.21 2.54 0.58
C GLY A 363 -2.29 1.01 0.55
N HIS A 364 -2.68 0.47 -0.62
CA HIS A 364 -2.72 -0.96 -0.83
C HIS A 364 -1.31 -1.58 -0.79
N THR A 365 -1.24 -2.84 -0.35
CA THR A 365 0.03 -3.60 -0.25
C THR A 365 0.23 -4.61 -1.35
N ARG A 366 -0.82 -4.88 -2.12
CA ARG A 366 -0.82 -5.78 -3.28
C ARG A 366 -1.50 -5.10 -4.45
N GLU A 367 -1.53 -5.76 -5.59
CA GLU A 367 -2.14 -5.26 -6.82
C GLU A 367 -3.54 -4.67 -6.57
N VAL A 368 -3.76 -3.47 -7.05
CA VAL A 368 -5.05 -2.81 -7.04
C VAL A 368 -5.82 -3.26 -8.27
N ARG A 369 -6.98 -3.91 -8.10
CA ARG A 369 -7.70 -4.56 -9.18
C ARG A 369 -8.91 -3.81 -9.67
N GLY A 370 -9.60 -3.11 -8.79
CA GLY A 370 -10.84 -2.42 -9.11
C GLY A 370 -10.85 -0.98 -8.65
N LEU A 371 -11.48 -0.11 -9.43
CA LEU A 371 -11.71 1.30 -9.16
C LEU A 371 -13.16 1.66 -9.46
N ALA A 372 -13.77 2.45 -8.59
CA ALA A 372 -15.06 3.07 -8.83
C ALA A 372 -15.12 4.47 -8.24
N TRP A 373 -15.47 5.46 -9.04
CA TRP A 373 -15.83 6.78 -8.54
C TRP A 373 -17.25 6.74 -7.97
N ALA A 374 -17.51 7.55 -6.95
CA ALA A 374 -18.89 7.93 -6.63
C ALA A 374 -19.55 8.52 -7.87
N ARG A 375 -20.86 8.38 -8.01
CA ARG A 375 -21.57 8.82 -9.22
C ARG A 375 -21.43 10.31 -9.50
N ASP A 376 -21.40 11.10 -8.44
CA ASP A 376 -21.15 12.55 -8.48
C ASP A 376 -19.67 12.92 -8.62
N GLY A 377 -18.76 11.93 -8.53
CA GLY A 377 -17.31 12.14 -8.56
C GLY A 377 -16.72 12.64 -7.25
N SER A 378 -17.43 12.60 -6.15
CA SER A 378 -16.99 13.15 -4.85
C SER A 378 -15.85 12.36 -4.22
N TYR A 379 -15.88 11.03 -4.27
CA TYR A 379 -14.86 10.14 -3.72
C TYR A 379 -14.52 8.98 -4.66
N LEU A 380 -13.42 8.31 -4.39
CA LEU A 380 -12.91 7.17 -5.14
C LEU A 380 -12.83 5.93 -4.25
N LEU A 381 -13.42 4.83 -4.67
CA LEU A 381 -13.26 3.50 -4.09
C LEU A 381 -12.23 2.70 -4.88
N SER A 382 -11.47 1.87 -4.16
CA SER A 382 -10.54 0.90 -4.75
C SER A 382 -10.63 -0.45 -4.06
N THR A 383 -10.32 -1.52 -4.78
CA THR A 383 -10.18 -2.88 -4.25
C THR A 383 -8.86 -3.49 -4.65
N SER A 384 -8.33 -4.38 -3.80
CA SER A 384 -7.02 -4.97 -4.00
C SER A 384 -6.98 -6.44 -3.58
N SER A 385 -5.99 -7.15 -4.11
CA SER A 385 -5.58 -8.49 -3.64
C SER A 385 -5.03 -8.49 -2.21
N ASP A 386 -4.87 -7.31 -1.56
CA ASP A 386 -4.59 -7.21 -0.14
C ASP A 386 -5.83 -7.44 0.74
N GLN A 387 -6.96 -7.85 0.13
CA GLN A 387 -8.21 -8.20 0.79
C GLN A 387 -8.94 -6.99 1.40
N THR A 388 -8.60 -5.76 0.97
CA THR A 388 -9.26 -4.54 1.44
C THR A 388 -9.89 -3.76 0.30
N SER A 389 -11.02 -3.08 0.60
CA SER A 389 -11.47 -1.94 -0.18
C SER A 389 -11.20 -0.66 0.60
N ARG A 390 -10.86 0.42 -0.11
CA ARG A 390 -10.49 1.70 0.48
C ARG A 390 -11.21 2.84 -0.19
N LEU A 391 -11.62 3.83 0.59
CA LEU A 391 -12.25 5.07 0.13
C LEU A 391 -11.28 6.22 0.27
N TYR A 392 -11.06 6.94 -0.82
CA TYR A 392 -10.22 8.12 -0.88
C TYR A 392 -11.04 9.34 -1.26
N ALA A 393 -10.80 10.47 -0.57
CA ALA A 393 -11.42 11.75 -0.90
C ALA A 393 -10.43 12.90 -0.71
N GLU A 394 -10.76 14.06 -1.31
CA GLU A 394 -9.94 15.27 -1.21
C GLU A 394 -10.20 15.99 0.12
N TRP A 395 -9.26 15.92 1.04
CA TRP A 395 -9.26 16.74 2.24
C TRP A 395 -9.02 18.20 1.89
N GLN A 396 -9.97 19.05 2.27
CA GLN A 396 -9.94 20.47 2.00
C GLN A 396 -9.43 21.24 3.21
N ARG A 397 -8.30 21.93 3.05
CA ARG A 397 -7.72 22.85 4.04
C ARG A 397 -7.60 24.23 3.42
N GLU A 398 -7.42 25.27 4.24
CA GLU A 398 -7.19 26.65 3.76
C GLU A 398 -6.08 26.67 2.68
N GLY A 399 -6.47 26.86 1.43
CA GLY A 399 -5.58 26.97 0.27
C GLY A 399 -4.95 25.67 -0.27
N THR A 400 -5.21 24.50 0.33
CA THR A 400 -4.63 23.21 -0.13
C THR A 400 -5.65 22.09 -0.17
N LYS A 401 -5.54 21.22 -1.20
CA LYS A 401 -6.31 19.99 -1.33
C LYS A 401 -5.35 18.81 -1.43
N SER A 402 -5.64 17.71 -0.72
CA SER A 402 -4.83 16.50 -0.77
C SER A 402 -5.69 15.26 -0.63
N TRP A 403 -5.34 14.19 -1.36
CA TRP A 403 -6.04 12.90 -1.32
C TRP A 403 -5.64 12.10 -0.09
N HIS A 404 -6.63 11.63 0.66
CA HIS A 404 -6.43 10.79 1.84
C HIS A 404 -7.41 9.63 1.86
N GLU A 405 -7.00 8.53 2.49
CA GLU A 405 -7.90 7.44 2.85
C GLU A 405 -8.80 7.92 3.99
N ILE A 406 -10.11 7.93 3.75
CA ILE A 406 -11.12 8.41 4.72
C ILE A 406 -11.84 7.23 5.38
N SER A 407 -11.98 6.12 4.68
CA SER A 407 -12.63 4.91 5.18
C SER A 407 -12.00 3.67 4.57
N ARG A 408 -12.11 2.55 5.29
CA ARG A 408 -11.79 1.21 4.78
C ARG A 408 -13.06 0.36 4.79
N PRO A 409 -13.90 0.52 3.77
CA PRO A 409 -15.25 -0.05 3.77
C PRO A 409 -15.30 -1.56 4.00
N GLN A 410 -14.35 -2.31 3.43
CA GLN A 410 -14.33 -3.76 3.53
C GLN A 410 -12.94 -4.28 3.87
N ILE A 411 -12.89 -5.22 4.84
CA ILE A 411 -11.76 -6.11 5.09
C ILE A 411 -12.30 -7.52 4.90
N HIS A 412 -11.72 -8.26 3.95
CA HIS A 412 -12.22 -9.54 3.49
C HIS A 412 -11.22 -10.68 3.72
N GLY A 413 -11.68 -11.93 3.68
CA GLY A 413 -10.84 -13.13 3.77
C GLY A 413 -10.27 -13.60 2.43
N TYR A 414 -10.76 -13.06 1.30
CA TYR A 414 -10.35 -13.40 -0.06
C TYR A 414 -9.91 -12.16 -0.81
N ASP A 415 -9.10 -12.36 -1.85
CA ASP A 415 -8.65 -11.29 -2.73
C ASP A 415 -9.85 -10.64 -3.43
N LEU A 416 -9.91 -9.30 -3.43
CA LEU A 416 -10.96 -8.54 -4.07
C LEU A 416 -10.60 -8.26 -5.53
N ASN A 417 -11.53 -8.55 -6.46
CA ASN A 417 -11.29 -8.46 -7.89
C ASN A 417 -11.93 -7.23 -8.55
N CYS A 418 -13.11 -6.84 -8.10
CA CYS A 418 -13.90 -5.78 -8.75
C CYS A 418 -14.77 -5.04 -7.73
N ILE A 419 -15.10 -3.80 -8.05
CA ILE A 419 -15.95 -2.91 -7.27
C ILE A 419 -16.68 -1.97 -8.21
N ASP A 420 -17.91 -1.60 -7.87
CA ASP A 420 -18.61 -0.49 -8.52
C ASP A 420 -19.62 0.16 -7.57
N THR A 421 -19.94 1.42 -7.82
CA THR A 421 -20.95 2.19 -7.09
C THR A 421 -22.26 2.18 -7.87
N PHE A 422 -23.38 2.02 -7.21
CA PHE A 422 -24.69 2.07 -7.87
C PHE A 422 -25.63 3.15 -7.32
N ASN A 423 -25.34 3.68 -6.15
CA ASN A 423 -25.93 4.87 -5.53
C ASN A 423 -24.84 5.75 -4.92
N ASP A 424 -25.21 6.93 -4.44
CA ASP A 424 -24.27 7.86 -3.83
C ASP A 424 -23.70 7.36 -2.48
N SER A 425 -24.38 6.39 -1.82
CA SER A 425 -24.01 5.84 -0.52
C SER A 425 -23.86 4.31 -0.51
N GLN A 426 -23.84 3.65 -1.69
CA GLN A 426 -23.79 2.19 -1.76
C GLN A 426 -22.79 1.72 -2.81
N PHE A 427 -22.12 0.61 -2.53
CA PHE A 427 -21.25 -0.06 -3.49
C PHE A 427 -21.43 -1.57 -3.45
N VAL A 428 -21.01 -2.24 -4.50
CA VAL A 428 -20.96 -3.68 -4.62
C VAL A 428 -19.54 -4.14 -4.93
N SER A 429 -19.11 -5.22 -4.32
CA SER A 429 -17.80 -5.81 -4.54
C SER A 429 -17.87 -7.29 -4.89
N GLY A 430 -16.92 -7.75 -5.68
CA GLY A 430 -16.68 -9.15 -6.01
C GLY A 430 -15.26 -9.57 -5.66
N ALA A 431 -15.13 -10.77 -5.11
CA ALA A 431 -13.88 -11.35 -4.64
C ALA A 431 -13.61 -12.72 -5.30
N ASP A 432 -12.49 -13.36 -4.91
CA ASP A 432 -12.23 -14.78 -5.22
C ASP A 432 -13.21 -15.70 -4.45
N GLU A 433 -14.48 -15.34 -4.49
CA GLU A 433 -15.62 -16.09 -3.98
C GLU A 433 -16.77 -16.10 -5.00
N LYS A 434 -17.81 -16.89 -4.74
CA LYS A 434 -18.90 -17.13 -5.70
C LYS A 434 -20.09 -16.17 -5.53
N LEU A 435 -19.96 -15.17 -4.70
CA LEU A 435 -21.03 -14.23 -4.39
C LEU A 435 -20.52 -12.79 -4.44
N LEU A 436 -21.45 -11.86 -4.56
CA LEU A 436 -21.19 -10.44 -4.48
C LEU A 436 -21.68 -9.93 -3.13
N ARG A 437 -21.06 -8.89 -2.65
CA ARG A 437 -21.43 -8.23 -1.39
C ARG A 437 -21.79 -6.79 -1.64
N VAL A 438 -22.86 -6.36 -1.01
CA VAL A 438 -23.38 -4.98 -1.06
C VAL A 438 -23.16 -4.32 0.29
N PHE A 439 -22.71 -3.07 0.26
CA PHE A 439 -22.37 -2.30 1.45
C PHE A 439 -23.05 -0.95 1.42
N ASP A 440 -23.51 -0.51 2.58
CA ASP A 440 -24.12 0.80 2.80
C ASP A 440 -23.17 1.71 3.59
N GLU A 441 -23.17 3.01 3.27
CA GLU A 441 -22.37 4.02 3.96
C GLU A 441 -22.87 4.19 5.40
N PRO A 442 -21.98 4.12 6.43
CA PRO A 442 -22.38 4.41 7.81
C PRO A 442 -22.31 5.92 8.11
N GLN A 443 -23.12 6.37 9.07
CA GLN A 443 -23.22 7.78 9.49
C GLN A 443 -21.86 8.37 9.90
N GLY A 444 -21.02 7.58 10.58
CA GLY A 444 -19.67 8.03 10.97
C GLY A 444 -18.77 8.40 9.80
N VAL A 445 -18.87 7.66 8.67
CA VAL A 445 -18.13 7.96 7.44
C VAL A 445 -18.73 9.16 6.72
N ALA A 446 -20.07 9.27 6.65
CA ALA A 446 -20.75 10.44 6.08
C ALA A 446 -20.36 11.73 6.81
N ASN A 447 -20.29 11.71 8.15
CA ASN A 447 -19.83 12.84 8.93
C ASN A 447 -18.37 13.21 8.63
N LEU A 448 -17.47 12.22 8.51
CA LEU A 448 -16.06 12.44 8.11
C LEU A 448 -15.94 13.08 6.73
N LEU A 449 -16.71 12.59 5.75
CA LEU A 449 -16.74 13.15 4.39
C LEU A 449 -17.27 14.58 4.38
N SER A 450 -18.29 14.87 5.16
CA SER A 450 -18.84 16.23 5.31
C SER A 450 -17.82 17.18 5.97
N ASP A 451 -17.27 16.80 7.13
CA ASP A 451 -16.39 17.67 7.91
C ASP A 451 -15.04 17.96 7.21
N LEU A 452 -14.44 16.94 6.57
CA LEU A 452 -13.10 17.04 5.99
C LEU A 452 -13.11 17.38 4.51
N CYS A 453 -14.10 16.91 3.78
CA CYS A 453 -14.11 16.98 2.31
C CYS A 453 -15.24 17.88 1.76
N GLY A 454 -16.19 18.30 2.61
CA GLY A 454 -17.35 19.09 2.20
C GLY A 454 -18.33 18.29 1.33
N ILE A 455 -18.38 16.97 1.51
CA ILE A 455 -19.26 16.04 0.79
C ILE A 455 -20.46 15.74 1.69
N GLU A 456 -21.64 16.21 1.28
CA GLU A 456 -22.86 15.95 2.02
C GLU A 456 -23.46 14.60 1.58
N SER A 457 -23.89 13.77 2.54
CA SER A 457 -24.62 12.53 2.20
C SER A 457 -26.00 12.86 1.65
N THR A 458 -26.30 12.30 0.48
CA THR A 458 -27.60 12.46 -0.20
C THR A 458 -28.60 11.37 0.19
N SER A 459 -28.24 10.47 1.12
CA SER A 459 -29.09 9.36 1.54
C SER A 459 -30.38 9.85 2.19
N SER A 460 -31.51 9.46 1.64
CA SER A 460 -32.85 9.70 2.21
C SER A 460 -33.22 8.74 3.34
N LYS A 461 -32.41 7.71 3.58
CA LYS A 461 -32.61 6.70 4.62
C LYS A 461 -31.72 7.00 5.83
N PRO A 462 -32.16 6.71 7.07
CA PRO A 462 -31.28 6.76 8.20
C PRO A 462 -30.12 5.79 7.99
N LEU A 463 -28.88 6.32 8.12
CA LEU A 463 -27.67 5.51 7.97
C LEU A 463 -27.39 4.77 9.29
N PRO A 464 -26.86 3.55 9.26
CA PRO A 464 -26.40 2.85 10.45
C PRO A 464 -25.21 3.63 11.05
N GLU A 465 -25.11 3.71 12.38
CA GLU A 465 -24.08 4.55 13.01
C GLU A 465 -22.66 4.06 12.71
N LEU A 466 -22.41 2.78 12.89
CA LEU A 466 -21.10 2.15 12.70
C LEU A 466 -21.26 0.69 12.25
N ALA A 467 -20.17 0.13 11.70
CA ALA A 467 -20.05 -1.30 11.47
C ALA A 467 -18.82 -1.86 12.19
N SER A 468 -18.95 -3.08 12.75
CA SER A 468 -17.82 -3.82 13.28
C SER A 468 -17.75 -5.23 12.72
N ILE A 469 -16.55 -5.79 12.68
CA ILE A 469 -16.35 -7.20 12.36
C ILE A 469 -16.44 -7.99 13.65
N PRO A 470 -17.40 -8.89 13.83
CA PRO A 470 -17.45 -9.76 15.01
C PRO A 470 -16.21 -10.67 15.04
N VAL A 471 -15.77 -11.03 16.25
CA VAL A 471 -14.52 -11.79 16.54
C VAL A 471 -14.36 -13.08 15.72
N LEU A 472 -15.45 -13.67 15.25
CA LEU A 472 -15.48 -14.87 14.41
C LEU A 472 -16.18 -14.64 13.06
N GLY A 473 -16.46 -13.39 12.68
CA GLY A 473 -17.27 -13.07 11.52
C GLY A 473 -16.46 -12.72 10.27
N LEU A 474 -16.92 -13.20 9.13
CA LEU A 474 -16.42 -12.81 7.80
C LEU A 474 -17.27 -11.69 7.18
N SER A 475 -18.12 -11.04 7.94
CA SER A 475 -19.02 -9.98 7.48
C SER A 475 -19.07 -8.81 8.45
N ASN A 476 -19.16 -7.60 7.93
CA ASN A 476 -19.35 -6.39 8.70
C ASN A 476 -20.82 -6.31 9.15
N LYS A 477 -21.08 -6.27 10.44
CA LYS A 477 -22.43 -6.08 10.98
C LYS A 477 -22.66 -4.64 11.40
N ALA A 478 -23.84 -4.12 11.10
CA ALA A 478 -24.28 -2.82 11.60
C ALA A 478 -24.37 -2.87 13.15
N MET A 479 -23.90 -1.80 13.77
CA MET A 479 -24.09 -1.54 15.21
C MET A 479 -24.94 -0.28 15.33
N ASP A 480 -26.13 -0.44 15.88
CA ASP A 480 -26.97 0.70 16.26
C ASP A 480 -26.50 1.24 17.61
N ALA A 481 -26.67 2.54 17.84
CA ALA A 481 -26.43 3.11 19.16
C ALA A 481 -27.33 2.43 20.19
N PRO A 482 -26.83 2.16 21.40
CA PRO A 482 -27.66 1.61 22.46
C PRO A 482 -28.85 2.57 22.68
N SER A 483 -30.04 2.12 22.32
CA SER A 483 -31.27 2.86 22.60
C SER A 483 -31.39 3.03 24.12
N THR A 484 -31.60 4.25 24.59
CA THR A 484 -31.76 4.61 26.00
C THR A 484 -33.02 4.02 26.63
N ASP A 485 -33.73 3.10 25.97
CA ASP A 485 -35.02 2.57 26.38
C ASP A 485 -35.01 1.13 26.93
N ASP A 486 -33.85 0.47 27.02
CA ASP A 486 -33.76 -0.88 27.60
C ASP A 486 -33.40 -0.90 29.10
N THR A 487 -33.97 0.02 29.86
CA THR A 487 -34.04 -0.09 31.31
C THR A 487 -35.44 -0.52 31.72
N LEU A 488 -35.82 -1.78 31.57
CA LEU A 488 -36.85 -2.47 32.36
C LEU A 488 -37.11 -3.88 31.78
N ALA A 489 -36.38 -4.90 32.24
CA ALA A 489 -36.95 -6.23 32.47
C ALA A 489 -35.95 -7.13 33.23
N ASP A 490 -36.37 -7.37 34.51
CA ASP A 490 -36.26 -8.58 35.33
C ASP A 490 -34.90 -9.16 35.73
N VAL A 491 -34.51 -8.84 36.91
CA VAL A 491 -34.58 -9.50 38.26
C VAL A 491 -34.80 -11.02 38.21
N ASP A 492 -33.73 -11.76 38.54
CA ASP A 492 -33.65 -12.76 39.60
C ASP A 492 -32.48 -13.73 39.34
N THR A 493 -31.44 -13.62 40.11
CA THR A 493 -30.92 -14.63 41.05
C THR A 493 -29.55 -14.21 41.62
N PRO A 494 -29.22 -14.60 42.84
CA PRO A 494 -28.31 -13.88 43.67
C PRO A 494 -26.93 -14.55 43.91
N ASN A 495 -26.01 -13.68 44.39
CA ASN A 495 -24.79 -14.00 45.16
C ASN A 495 -23.61 -14.68 44.51
N THR A 496 -22.60 -13.90 44.21
CA THR A 496 -21.27 -14.10 44.84
C THR A 496 -20.51 -12.78 44.87
N ALA A 497 -19.74 -12.57 45.93
CA ALA A 497 -19.14 -11.35 46.42
C ALA A 497 -18.09 -10.71 45.50
N PRO A 498 -17.73 -9.42 45.71
CA PRO A 498 -16.93 -8.62 44.80
C PRO A 498 -15.42 -8.80 45.05
N THR A 499 -14.67 -9.03 43.99
CA THR A 499 -13.26 -8.70 43.97
C THR A 499 -13.07 -7.45 43.14
N THR A 500 -12.68 -6.40 43.81
CA THR A 500 -12.23 -5.12 43.31
C THR A 500 -10.99 -5.32 42.45
N ASP A 501 -11.08 -4.99 41.16
CA ASP A 501 -9.99 -4.34 40.45
C ASP A 501 -10.58 -3.54 39.29
N ASP A 502 -10.60 -2.25 39.52
CA ASP A 502 -11.11 -1.19 38.69
C ASP A 502 -9.97 -0.68 37.81
N SER A 503 -10.01 -1.00 36.53
CA SER A 503 -9.38 -0.20 35.50
C SER A 503 -9.96 -0.56 34.12
N THR A 504 -11.25 -0.30 33.94
CA THR A 504 -11.86 -0.21 32.62
C THR A 504 -11.45 1.12 31.97
N THR A 505 -10.37 1.13 31.24
CA THR A 505 -10.20 2.11 30.15
C THR A 505 -11.22 1.79 29.08
N SER A 506 -12.37 2.43 29.18
CA SER A 506 -13.36 2.53 28.14
C SER A 506 -12.69 3.13 26.90
N THR A 507 -12.50 2.34 25.87
CA THR A 507 -12.34 2.85 24.51
C THR A 507 -13.68 3.53 24.15
N THR A 508 -13.82 4.78 24.51
CA THR A 508 -14.89 5.65 24.06
C THR A 508 -14.84 5.69 22.53
N ALA A 509 -15.85 5.09 21.90
CA ALA A 509 -16.20 5.46 20.54
C ALA A 509 -16.28 7.00 20.50
N PRO A 510 -15.76 7.67 19.46
CA PRO A 510 -15.82 9.12 19.38
C PRO A 510 -17.28 9.54 19.47
N SER A 511 -17.60 10.28 20.54
CA SER A 511 -18.94 10.85 20.72
C SER A 511 -19.29 11.67 19.47
N THR A 512 -20.46 11.46 18.93
CA THR A 512 -21.04 11.97 17.67
C THR A 512 -21.11 13.52 17.56
N THR A 513 -20.49 14.27 18.47
CA THR A 513 -20.59 15.76 18.54
C THR A 513 -19.29 16.53 18.27
N SER A 514 -18.14 15.90 18.15
CA SER A 514 -16.90 16.61 17.83
C SER A 514 -16.61 16.56 16.32
N LYS A 515 -16.47 17.73 15.69
CA LYS A 515 -16.05 17.82 14.28
C LYS A 515 -14.69 17.20 14.08
N PHE A 516 -14.56 16.41 13.02
CA PHE A 516 -13.29 15.87 12.62
C PHE A 516 -12.41 16.96 11.98
N THR A 517 -11.17 17.08 12.44
CA THR A 517 -10.22 18.11 11.98
C THR A 517 -9.09 17.58 11.13
N SER A 518 -8.89 16.26 11.11
CA SER A 518 -7.83 15.60 10.34
C SER A 518 -8.29 14.23 9.82
N PRO A 519 -7.69 13.73 8.72
CA PRO A 519 -7.96 12.39 8.23
C PRO A 519 -7.69 11.32 9.30
N PRO A 520 -8.44 10.20 9.28
CA PRO A 520 -8.34 9.16 10.28
C PRO A 520 -6.95 8.51 10.27
N THR A 521 -6.55 8.02 11.44
CA THR A 521 -5.30 7.25 11.59
C THR A 521 -5.50 5.81 11.14
N GLU A 522 -4.40 5.06 10.90
CA GLU A 522 -4.47 3.67 10.48
C GLU A 522 -5.28 2.78 11.44
N ASP A 523 -5.19 3.05 12.74
CA ASP A 523 -5.92 2.28 13.74
C ASP A 523 -7.42 2.53 13.68
N THR A 524 -7.84 3.76 13.42
CA THR A 524 -9.24 4.12 13.21
C THR A 524 -9.79 3.49 11.91
N LEU A 525 -9.02 3.56 10.82
CA LEU A 525 -9.39 2.97 9.52
C LEU A 525 -9.65 1.46 9.61
N SER A 526 -8.84 0.74 10.39
CA SER A 526 -8.93 -0.71 10.48
C SER A 526 -10.04 -1.23 11.39
N ARG A 527 -10.61 -0.38 12.25
CA ARG A 527 -11.55 -0.82 13.30
C ARG A 527 -12.92 -0.17 13.24
N SER A 528 -12.97 1.14 12.98
CA SER A 528 -14.18 1.94 13.23
C SER A 528 -14.81 2.52 11.98
N LEU A 529 -14.16 2.40 10.82
CA LEU A 529 -14.61 3.01 9.55
C LEU A 529 -14.93 1.96 8.49
N LEU A 530 -15.49 0.83 8.91
CA LEU A 530 -16.01 -0.23 8.06
C LEU A 530 -17.44 0.10 7.63
N TRP A 531 -17.83 -0.37 6.47
CA TRP A 531 -19.21 -0.25 5.99
C TRP A 531 -20.00 -1.53 6.33
N PRO A 532 -21.27 -1.42 6.79
CA PRO A 532 -22.09 -2.59 7.02
C PRO A 532 -22.43 -3.30 5.72
N GLU A 533 -22.34 -4.62 5.74
CA GLU A 533 -22.79 -5.49 4.67
C GLU A 533 -24.30 -5.66 4.78
N THR A 534 -25.02 -5.26 3.73
CA THR A 534 -26.50 -5.28 3.71
C THR A 534 -27.04 -6.46 2.93
N GLU A 535 -26.42 -6.83 1.79
CA GLU A 535 -26.93 -7.89 0.93
C GLU A 535 -25.80 -8.78 0.38
N LYS A 536 -26.18 -10.04 0.05
CA LYS A 536 -25.35 -11.03 -0.63
C LYS A 536 -26.05 -11.56 -1.86
N LEU A 537 -25.45 -11.38 -3.04
CA LEU A 537 -26.03 -11.83 -4.29
C LEU A 537 -25.40 -13.15 -4.71
N TYR A 538 -26.22 -14.18 -4.76
CA TYR A 538 -25.83 -15.56 -5.08
C TYR A 538 -26.16 -15.90 -6.53
N GLY A 539 -25.52 -16.93 -7.09
CA GLY A 539 -25.87 -17.50 -8.39
C GLY A 539 -24.68 -17.94 -9.23
N HIS A 540 -23.48 -17.41 -8.98
CA HIS A 540 -22.27 -17.79 -9.70
C HIS A 540 -21.70 -19.14 -9.22
N SER A 541 -21.14 -19.89 -10.15
CA SER A 541 -20.53 -21.20 -9.89
C SER A 541 -19.03 -21.11 -9.58
N SER A 542 -18.38 -20.01 -9.90
CA SER A 542 -16.96 -19.75 -9.74
C SER A 542 -16.71 -18.32 -9.22
N GLU A 543 -15.43 -17.96 -9.05
CA GLU A 543 -14.99 -16.67 -8.54
C GLU A 543 -15.43 -15.52 -9.46
N ILE A 544 -15.80 -14.40 -8.87
CA ILE A 544 -16.24 -13.21 -9.61
C ILE A 544 -15.06 -12.60 -10.38
N ALA A 545 -15.25 -12.36 -11.66
CA ALA A 545 -14.23 -11.84 -12.56
C ALA A 545 -14.49 -10.39 -13.01
N ALA A 546 -15.76 -10.04 -13.27
CA ALA A 546 -16.15 -8.73 -13.75
C ALA A 546 -17.47 -8.30 -13.14
N LEU A 547 -17.60 -7.00 -12.92
CA LEU A 547 -18.78 -6.35 -12.33
C LEU A 547 -18.93 -4.97 -12.95
N ALA A 548 -20.18 -4.56 -13.19
CA ALA A 548 -20.52 -3.19 -13.56
C ALA A 548 -21.95 -2.85 -13.12
N ALA A 549 -22.14 -1.71 -12.47
CA ALA A 549 -23.43 -1.15 -12.12
C ALA A 549 -23.90 -0.16 -13.19
N SER A 550 -25.18 -0.23 -13.56
CA SER A 550 -25.74 0.70 -14.54
C SER A 550 -25.79 2.13 -13.98
N PRO A 551 -25.40 3.18 -14.76
CA PRO A 551 -25.40 4.55 -14.28
C PRO A 551 -26.79 5.14 -14.03
N THR A 552 -27.83 4.64 -14.71
CA THR A 552 -29.18 5.21 -14.66
C THR A 552 -30.26 4.20 -14.31
N LEU A 553 -30.04 2.92 -14.58
CA LEU A 553 -31.01 1.85 -14.34
C LEU A 553 -30.64 1.06 -13.08
N PRO A 554 -31.58 0.46 -12.36
CA PRO A 554 -31.31 -0.26 -11.12
C PRO A 554 -30.78 -1.67 -11.38
N PHE A 555 -29.70 -1.79 -12.17
CA PHE A 555 -29.13 -3.09 -12.54
C PHE A 555 -27.64 -3.17 -12.26
N ILE A 556 -27.22 -4.33 -11.78
CA ILE A 556 -25.83 -4.72 -11.64
C ILE A 556 -25.56 -5.92 -12.55
N ALA A 557 -24.60 -5.78 -13.46
CA ALA A 557 -24.15 -6.86 -14.35
C ALA A 557 -22.91 -7.51 -13.79
N THR A 558 -22.83 -8.84 -13.79
CA THR A 558 -21.73 -9.59 -13.19
C THR A 558 -21.39 -10.83 -14.00
N ALA A 559 -20.12 -11.22 -13.95
CA ALA A 559 -19.63 -12.44 -14.57
C ALA A 559 -18.56 -13.12 -13.70
N CYS A 560 -18.52 -14.44 -13.72
CA CYS A 560 -17.52 -15.22 -13.02
C CYS A 560 -16.44 -15.77 -13.96
N ARG A 561 -15.35 -16.30 -13.38
CA ARG A 561 -14.37 -17.08 -14.14
C ARG A 561 -15.05 -18.31 -14.76
N ALA A 562 -14.79 -18.53 -16.05
CA ALA A 562 -15.42 -19.60 -16.81
C ALA A 562 -14.44 -20.27 -17.78
N SER A 563 -14.42 -21.58 -17.80
CA SER A 563 -13.69 -22.38 -18.79
C SER A 563 -14.64 -23.03 -19.82
N THR A 564 -15.94 -22.97 -19.58
CA THR A 564 -17.00 -23.53 -20.43
C THR A 564 -18.10 -22.49 -20.68
N ALA A 565 -18.85 -22.63 -21.76
CA ALA A 565 -19.91 -21.72 -22.15
C ALA A 565 -21.05 -21.64 -21.10
N ASP A 566 -21.35 -22.75 -20.41
CA ASP A 566 -22.40 -22.82 -19.40
C ASP A 566 -22.15 -21.91 -18.19
N HIS A 567 -20.87 -21.62 -17.92
CA HIS A 567 -20.45 -20.71 -16.83
C HIS A 567 -20.06 -19.32 -17.33
N ALA A 568 -19.85 -19.15 -18.66
CA ALA A 568 -19.48 -17.88 -19.28
C ALA A 568 -20.71 -16.98 -19.51
N VAL A 569 -21.59 -16.89 -18.52
CA VAL A 569 -22.84 -16.13 -18.58
C VAL A 569 -22.74 -14.85 -17.74
N ILE A 570 -23.44 -13.82 -18.20
CA ILE A 570 -23.57 -12.57 -17.46
C ILE A 570 -24.89 -12.63 -16.69
N ARG A 571 -24.84 -12.42 -15.39
CA ARG A 571 -26.00 -12.32 -14.51
C ARG A 571 -26.31 -10.88 -14.23
N ILE A 572 -27.59 -10.53 -14.28
CA ILE A 572 -28.07 -9.20 -13.96
C ILE A 572 -28.89 -9.27 -12.68
N TYR A 573 -28.63 -8.36 -11.74
CA TYR A 573 -29.38 -8.23 -10.51
C TYR A 573 -30.11 -6.90 -10.47
N ASP A 574 -31.37 -6.90 -10.06
CA ASP A 574 -32.15 -5.68 -9.85
C ASP A 574 -31.89 -5.17 -8.42
N THR A 575 -31.36 -3.95 -8.28
CA THR A 575 -30.98 -3.35 -6.99
C THR A 575 -32.17 -2.97 -6.11
N ARG A 576 -33.42 -3.01 -6.64
CA ARG A 576 -34.65 -2.74 -5.86
C ARG A 576 -35.15 -3.97 -5.12
N SER A 577 -34.98 -5.14 -5.73
CA SER A 577 -35.47 -6.43 -5.20
C SER A 577 -34.31 -7.35 -4.75
N TRP A 578 -33.07 -7.06 -5.16
CA TRP A 578 -31.88 -7.90 -4.99
C TRP A 578 -32.00 -9.29 -5.64
N LEU A 579 -32.91 -9.43 -6.58
CA LEU A 579 -33.14 -10.68 -7.31
C LEU A 579 -32.45 -10.67 -8.68
N GLU A 580 -32.08 -11.87 -9.12
CA GLU A 580 -31.53 -12.07 -10.46
C GLU A 580 -32.62 -11.89 -11.52
N VAL A 581 -32.35 -11.06 -12.51
CA VAL A 581 -33.18 -10.90 -13.71
C VAL A 581 -32.90 -12.07 -14.66
N LYS A 582 -33.88 -12.91 -14.91
CA LYS A 582 -33.73 -14.09 -15.74
C LYS A 582 -34.30 -13.85 -17.15
N PRO A 583 -33.75 -14.54 -18.18
CA PRO A 583 -32.64 -15.48 -18.14
C PRO A 583 -31.28 -14.79 -18.04
N ALA A 584 -30.24 -15.49 -17.55
CA ALA A 584 -28.85 -15.04 -17.62
C ALA A 584 -28.42 -14.85 -19.09
N LEU A 585 -27.57 -13.86 -19.36
CA LEU A 585 -27.18 -13.49 -20.72
C LEU A 585 -26.05 -14.39 -21.20
N ALA A 586 -26.31 -15.26 -22.14
CA ALA A 586 -25.39 -16.25 -22.67
C ALA A 586 -24.96 -15.88 -24.09
N ALA A 587 -23.67 -15.57 -24.29
CA ALA A 587 -23.10 -15.34 -25.62
C ALA A 587 -21.57 -15.58 -25.66
N HIS A 588 -20.93 -15.68 -24.54
CA HIS A 588 -19.49 -15.97 -24.43
C HIS A 588 -19.24 -17.48 -24.24
N SER A 589 -18.07 -17.95 -24.65
CA SER A 589 -17.63 -19.33 -24.44
C SER A 589 -16.57 -19.49 -23.37
N LEU A 590 -15.93 -18.39 -22.96
CA LEU A 590 -14.90 -18.32 -21.92
C LEU A 590 -15.18 -17.10 -21.02
N THR A 591 -14.37 -16.94 -19.99
CA THR A 591 -14.47 -15.83 -19.03
C THR A 591 -14.72 -14.48 -19.70
N VAL A 592 -15.73 -13.77 -19.26
CA VAL A 592 -15.96 -12.35 -19.58
C VAL A 592 -14.93 -11.52 -18.81
N THR A 593 -14.14 -10.73 -19.52
CA THR A 593 -13.02 -9.95 -18.96
C THR A 593 -13.44 -8.56 -18.49
N SER A 594 -14.39 -7.94 -19.18
CA SER A 594 -14.88 -6.61 -18.83
C SER A 594 -16.36 -6.48 -19.16
N LEU A 595 -17.07 -5.76 -18.30
CA LEU A 595 -18.46 -5.33 -18.43
C LEU A 595 -18.51 -3.81 -18.34
N ARG A 596 -19.17 -3.13 -19.27
CA ARG A 596 -19.28 -1.68 -19.29
C ARG A 596 -20.66 -1.24 -19.74
N TRP A 597 -21.32 -0.41 -18.96
CA TRP A 597 -22.57 0.22 -19.33
C TRP A 597 -22.31 1.50 -20.14
N SER A 598 -23.20 1.78 -21.10
CA SER A 598 -23.26 3.09 -21.75
C SER A 598 -23.67 4.18 -20.76
N GLY A 599 -23.38 5.44 -21.06
CA GLY A 599 -23.73 6.55 -20.17
C GLY A 599 -25.24 6.72 -19.90
N ASP A 600 -26.10 6.25 -20.83
CA ASP A 600 -27.55 6.23 -20.67
C ASP A 600 -28.09 4.97 -19.93
N GLY A 601 -27.19 4.04 -19.58
CA GLY A 601 -27.53 2.79 -18.89
C GLY A 601 -28.31 1.75 -19.71
N ARG A 602 -28.64 2.02 -20.97
CA ARG A 602 -29.47 1.14 -21.81
C ARG A 602 -28.68 0.04 -22.52
N TRP A 603 -27.35 0.24 -22.69
CA TRP A 603 -26.50 -0.67 -23.43
C TRP A 603 -25.41 -1.23 -22.53
N LEU A 604 -25.18 -2.53 -22.58
CA LEU A 604 -24.12 -3.22 -21.87
C LEU A 604 -23.15 -3.82 -22.89
N LEU A 605 -21.91 -3.41 -22.84
CA LEU A 605 -20.81 -4.02 -23.58
C LEU A 605 -20.15 -5.10 -22.72
N SER A 606 -19.95 -6.28 -23.29
CA SER A 606 -19.19 -7.36 -22.69
C SER A 606 -18.05 -7.80 -23.61
N THR A 607 -16.86 -7.99 -23.05
CA THR A 607 -15.67 -8.50 -23.75
C THR A 607 -15.19 -9.78 -23.08
N GLY A 608 -14.60 -10.70 -23.84
CA GLY A 608 -14.22 -12.01 -23.30
C GLY A 608 -12.87 -12.55 -23.76
N ARG A 609 -12.39 -13.54 -23.02
CA ARG A 609 -11.18 -14.32 -23.38
C ARG A 609 -11.36 -15.13 -24.67
N ASP A 610 -12.59 -15.34 -25.11
CA ASP A 610 -13.00 -15.99 -26.36
C ASP A 610 -12.80 -15.12 -27.60
N ARG A 611 -12.17 -13.95 -27.49
CA ARG A 611 -11.88 -12.98 -28.54
C ARG A 611 -13.11 -12.27 -29.08
N GLY A 612 -14.26 -12.48 -28.46
CA GLY A 612 -15.54 -11.90 -28.83
C GLY A 612 -15.88 -10.66 -28.00
N CYS A 613 -16.65 -9.76 -28.60
CA CYS A 613 -17.38 -8.72 -27.90
C CYS A 613 -18.86 -8.75 -28.24
N VAL A 614 -19.70 -8.43 -27.28
CA VAL A 614 -21.16 -8.48 -27.40
C VAL A 614 -21.75 -7.22 -26.82
N VAL A 615 -22.75 -6.68 -27.54
CA VAL A 615 -23.54 -5.55 -27.09
C VAL A 615 -24.96 -6.04 -26.77
N TRP A 616 -25.41 -5.76 -25.57
CA TRP A 616 -26.74 -6.09 -25.04
C TRP A 616 -27.52 -4.80 -24.90
N ARG A 617 -28.83 -4.87 -25.12
CA ARG A 617 -29.76 -3.76 -25.00
C ARG A 617 -30.85 -4.08 -23.99
N TRP A 618 -31.14 -3.13 -23.11
CA TRP A 618 -32.33 -3.16 -22.27
C TRP A 618 -33.54 -2.63 -23.06
N ILE A 619 -34.61 -3.42 -23.15
CA ILE A 619 -35.90 -3.04 -23.71
C ILE A 619 -36.87 -3.00 -22.55
N GLY A 620 -37.18 -1.78 -22.08
CA GLY A 620 -38.23 -1.52 -21.10
C GLY A 620 -39.58 -1.38 -21.81
N VAL A 621 -40.66 -1.66 -21.10
CA VAL A 621 -42.01 -1.42 -21.57
C VAL A 621 -42.36 0.03 -21.27
N ASP A 622 -42.55 0.87 -22.29
CA ASP A 622 -43.00 2.25 -22.12
C ASP A 622 -44.42 2.26 -21.53
N GLY A 623 -44.52 2.73 -20.27
CA GLY A 623 -45.79 3.10 -19.65
C GLY A 623 -46.68 1.96 -19.07
N GLY A 624 -46.19 0.72 -18.96
CA GLY A 624 -46.94 -0.40 -18.40
C GLY A 624 -46.15 -1.26 -17.40
N GLU A 625 -46.83 -1.92 -16.47
CA GLU A 625 -46.33 -2.91 -15.53
C GLU A 625 -45.85 -4.22 -16.21
N GLY A 626 -45.04 -4.11 -17.26
CA GLY A 626 -44.49 -5.26 -17.98
C GLY A 626 -43.01 -5.45 -17.69
N ASP A 627 -42.60 -6.71 -17.55
CA ASP A 627 -41.19 -7.07 -17.36
C ASP A 627 -40.34 -6.68 -18.57
N GLY A 628 -39.50 -5.66 -18.44
CA GLY A 628 -38.44 -5.37 -19.43
C GLY A 628 -37.47 -6.54 -19.56
N ARG A 629 -36.77 -6.63 -20.66
CA ARG A 629 -35.80 -7.70 -20.93
C ARG A 629 -34.51 -7.21 -21.56
N PHE A 630 -33.45 -7.92 -21.29
CA PHE A 630 -32.20 -7.76 -22.03
C PHE A 630 -32.21 -8.61 -23.30
N VAL A 631 -31.84 -8.01 -24.41
CA VAL A 631 -31.72 -8.71 -25.70
C VAL A 631 -30.28 -8.63 -26.18
N LEU A 632 -29.82 -9.71 -26.82
CA LEU A 632 -28.56 -9.69 -27.54
C LEU A 632 -28.77 -8.80 -28.77
N TRP A 633 -28.09 -7.63 -28.78
CA TRP A 633 -28.26 -6.68 -29.87
C TRP A 633 -27.33 -6.96 -31.03
N ALA A 634 -26.03 -7.10 -30.74
CA ALA A 634 -25.04 -7.39 -31.76
C ALA A 634 -23.87 -8.16 -31.14
N ARG A 635 -23.25 -9.03 -31.91
CA ARG A 635 -22.12 -9.88 -31.50
C ARG A 635 -21.04 -9.93 -32.57
N ASN A 636 -19.77 -9.92 -32.15
CA ASN A 636 -18.64 -10.24 -33.00
C ASN A 636 -17.76 -11.27 -32.28
N GLU A 637 -17.74 -12.51 -32.79
CA GLU A 637 -17.01 -13.64 -32.17
C GLU A 637 -15.49 -13.56 -32.37
N LYS A 638 -15.03 -12.74 -33.32
CA LYS A 638 -13.62 -12.56 -33.66
C LYS A 638 -13.28 -11.09 -33.78
N ALA A 639 -13.65 -10.30 -32.78
CA ALA A 639 -13.38 -8.87 -32.75
C ALA A 639 -11.89 -8.59 -32.76
N HIS A 640 -11.09 -9.46 -32.08
CA HIS A 640 -9.64 -9.41 -32.00
C HIS A 640 -9.01 -10.76 -32.38
N SER A 641 -7.71 -10.76 -32.76
CA SER A 641 -6.99 -11.99 -33.06
C SER A 641 -6.58 -12.79 -31.79
N ARG A 642 -6.54 -12.11 -30.62
CA ARG A 642 -6.29 -12.69 -29.29
C ARG A 642 -7.37 -12.26 -28.31
N MET A 643 -7.30 -12.72 -27.05
CA MET A 643 -8.26 -12.36 -26.01
C MET A 643 -8.40 -10.85 -25.86
N LEU A 644 -9.61 -10.40 -25.62
CA LEU A 644 -9.90 -9.04 -25.20
C LEU A 644 -9.63 -8.90 -23.68
N LEU A 645 -9.15 -7.74 -23.31
CA LEU A 645 -8.79 -7.42 -21.93
C LEU A 645 -9.74 -6.37 -21.34
N ASP A 646 -10.10 -5.33 -22.11
CA ASP A 646 -11.02 -4.30 -21.64
C ASP A 646 -11.85 -3.71 -22.80
N GLY A 647 -12.90 -2.96 -22.43
CA GLY A 647 -13.76 -2.20 -23.34
C GLY A 647 -14.25 -0.92 -22.69
N ALA A 648 -14.56 0.09 -23.46
CA ALA A 648 -15.05 1.38 -22.96
C ALA A 648 -16.03 2.02 -23.94
N TRP A 649 -17.09 2.66 -23.41
CA TRP A 649 -18.01 3.49 -24.18
C TRP A 649 -17.49 4.91 -24.28
N ALA A 650 -17.61 5.51 -25.47
CA ALA A 650 -17.44 6.95 -25.65
C ALA A 650 -18.63 7.71 -25.04
N PRO A 651 -18.44 8.98 -24.62
CA PRO A 651 -19.55 9.80 -24.14
C PRO A 651 -20.60 9.98 -25.24
N PRO A 652 -21.90 10.12 -24.88
CA PRO A 652 -22.94 10.36 -25.84
C PRO A 652 -22.69 11.71 -26.57
N PRO A 653 -23.07 11.83 -27.85
CA PRO A 653 -22.93 13.07 -28.57
C PRO A 653 -23.72 14.21 -27.91
N THR A 654 -23.16 15.42 -27.88
CA THR A 654 -23.81 16.59 -27.27
C THR A 654 -25.08 16.99 -28.00
N SER A 655 -26.11 17.38 -27.26
CA SER A 655 -27.48 17.70 -27.72
C SER A 655 -27.63 18.74 -28.84
N GLN A 656 -26.55 19.41 -29.27
CA GLN A 656 -26.58 20.34 -30.40
C GLN A 656 -26.59 19.61 -31.77
N SER A 657 -26.06 18.39 -31.85
CA SER A 657 -26.11 17.54 -33.06
C SER A 657 -27.44 16.76 -33.20
N ALA A 658 -28.13 16.53 -32.09
CA ALA A 658 -29.43 15.83 -32.06
C ALA A 658 -30.58 16.52 -32.79
N ARG A 659 -30.47 17.81 -33.12
CA ARG A 659 -31.48 18.57 -33.86
C ARG A 659 -31.46 18.33 -35.37
N SER A 660 -30.50 17.61 -35.91
CA SER A 660 -30.38 17.38 -37.37
C SER A 660 -30.91 16.05 -37.85
N GLY A 661 -31.60 15.24 -37.01
CA GLY A 661 -32.28 14.02 -37.45
C GLY A 661 -31.39 12.91 -38.03
N THR A 662 -30.09 12.99 -37.80
CA THR A 662 -29.13 11.93 -38.17
C THR A 662 -28.97 10.97 -37.01
N ASP A 663 -29.03 9.66 -37.29
CA ASP A 663 -28.88 8.55 -36.36
C ASP A 663 -27.70 8.81 -35.35
N GLU A 664 -28.03 8.90 -34.07
CA GLU A 664 -27.03 8.99 -32.99
C GLU A 664 -26.25 7.67 -32.90
N ALA A 665 -25.12 7.62 -33.58
CA ALA A 665 -24.28 6.43 -33.58
C ALA A 665 -23.48 6.32 -32.27
N LEU A 666 -23.77 5.31 -31.46
CA LEU A 666 -23.01 4.97 -30.29
C LEU A 666 -21.61 4.45 -30.68
N VAL A 667 -20.59 4.89 -29.95
CA VAL A 667 -19.19 4.53 -30.19
C VAL A 667 -18.61 3.84 -28.97
N PHE A 668 -17.85 2.77 -29.19
CA PHE A 668 -17.09 2.09 -28.12
C PHE A 668 -15.72 1.65 -28.62
N ALA A 669 -14.81 1.39 -27.70
CA ALA A 669 -13.49 0.84 -27.98
C ALA A 669 -13.31 -0.50 -27.28
N THR A 670 -12.49 -1.37 -27.88
CA THR A 670 -12.06 -2.64 -27.29
C THR A 670 -10.55 -2.76 -27.35
N ALA A 671 -9.94 -3.31 -26.28
CA ALA A 671 -8.51 -3.58 -26.18
C ALA A 671 -8.23 -5.06 -26.11
N GLY A 672 -7.16 -5.50 -26.75
CA GLY A 672 -6.81 -6.90 -26.82
C GLY A 672 -5.32 -7.18 -26.57
N ARG A 673 -5.02 -8.43 -26.24
CA ARG A 673 -3.65 -8.94 -26.15
C ARG A 673 -2.93 -8.97 -27.50
N ASP A 674 -3.62 -8.70 -28.58
CA ASP A 674 -3.08 -8.54 -29.93
C ASP A 674 -2.46 -7.16 -30.20
N ARG A 675 -2.30 -6.33 -29.17
CA ARG A 675 -1.67 -5.00 -29.20
C ARG A 675 -2.48 -3.96 -29.97
N ASN A 676 -3.78 -4.19 -30.17
CA ASN A 676 -4.63 -3.26 -30.89
C ASN A 676 -5.74 -2.72 -29.99
N VAL A 677 -6.09 -1.47 -30.23
CA VAL A 677 -7.34 -0.87 -29.80
C VAL A 677 -8.22 -0.68 -31.02
N HIS A 678 -9.38 -1.33 -31.06
CA HIS A 678 -10.35 -1.17 -32.12
C HIS A 678 -11.46 -0.23 -31.70
N ILE A 679 -11.76 0.74 -32.55
CA ILE A 679 -12.85 1.69 -32.39
C ILE A 679 -14.04 1.23 -33.22
N TRP A 680 -15.18 1.11 -32.59
CA TRP A 680 -16.41 0.55 -33.18
C TRP A 680 -17.53 1.59 -33.18
N ARG A 681 -18.35 1.56 -34.22
CA ARG A 681 -19.60 2.34 -34.32
C ARG A 681 -20.77 1.38 -34.39
N LEU A 682 -21.73 1.61 -33.48
CA LEU A 682 -23.01 0.86 -33.47
C LEU A 682 -23.94 1.45 -34.53
N ALA A 683 -24.56 0.60 -35.34
CA ALA A 683 -25.50 1.01 -36.40
C ALA A 683 -26.92 0.53 -36.07
N ASN A 684 -27.94 1.22 -36.60
CA ASN A 684 -29.36 0.86 -36.48
C ASN A 684 -29.88 0.83 -35.03
N THR A 685 -29.49 1.77 -34.20
CA THR A 685 -29.86 1.84 -32.76
C THR A 685 -31.40 1.96 -32.55
N HIS A 686 -32.18 2.36 -33.58
CA HIS A 686 -33.64 2.47 -33.55
C HIS A 686 -34.37 1.16 -33.89
N SER A 687 -33.71 0.13 -34.47
CA SER A 687 -34.33 -1.16 -34.73
C SER A 687 -34.63 -1.92 -33.44
N GLU A 688 -35.74 -2.59 -33.29
CA GLU A 688 -36.08 -3.38 -32.11
C GLU A 688 -35.48 -4.81 -32.13
N ALA A 689 -35.09 -5.31 -33.29
CA ALA A 689 -34.79 -6.73 -33.45
C ALA A 689 -33.28 -7.08 -33.31
N SER A 690 -32.41 -6.38 -34.00
CA SER A 690 -30.96 -6.61 -33.95
C SER A 690 -30.22 -5.50 -34.69
N GLY A 691 -28.99 -5.24 -34.31
CA GLY A 691 -28.08 -4.29 -34.94
C GLY A 691 -26.74 -4.93 -35.32
N THR A 692 -25.89 -4.09 -35.88
CA THR A 692 -24.53 -4.44 -36.19
C THR A 692 -23.59 -3.33 -35.72
N PHE A 693 -22.36 -3.67 -35.47
CA PHE A 693 -21.32 -2.66 -35.24
C PHE A 693 -20.17 -2.91 -36.22
N THR A 694 -19.60 -1.83 -36.66
CA THR A 694 -18.51 -1.84 -37.65
C THR A 694 -17.24 -1.24 -37.03
N ARG A 695 -16.11 -1.86 -37.36
CA ARG A 695 -14.80 -1.31 -36.96
C ARG A 695 -14.46 -0.13 -37.88
N ILE A 696 -14.25 1.05 -37.29
CA ILE A 696 -13.97 2.29 -38.02
C ILE A 696 -12.48 2.58 -38.06
N SER A 697 -11.80 2.42 -36.91
CA SER A 697 -10.36 2.66 -36.84
C SER A 697 -9.65 1.70 -35.88
N THR A 698 -8.35 1.68 -35.96
CA THR A 698 -7.47 0.83 -35.13
C THR A 698 -6.25 1.62 -34.69
N ILE A 699 -5.94 1.58 -33.40
CA ILE A 699 -4.70 2.09 -32.85
C ILE A 699 -3.82 0.87 -32.54
N SER A 700 -2.64 0.79 -33.14
CA SER A 700 -1.67 -0.28 -32.88
C SER A 700 -0.64 0.19 -31.85
N ALA A 701 -0.40 -0.63 -30.83
CA ALA A 701 0.54 -0.37 -29.75
C ALA A 701 1.73 -1.33 -29.81
N ALA A 702 2.82 -0.99 -29.11
CA ALA A 702 4.01 -1.82 -29.03
C ALA A 702 3.81 -3.09 -28.19
N LEU A 703 2.98 -3.01 -27.15
CA LEU A 703 2.69 -4.07 -26.19
C LEU A 703 1.18 -4.31 -26.07
N PRO A 704 0.73 -5.40 -25.43
CA PRO A 704 -0.68 -5.63 -25.14
C PRO A 704 -1.33 -4.44 -24.42
N VAL A 705 -2.55 -4.08 -24.85
CA VAL A 705 -3.34 -3.01 -24.23
C VAL A 705 -4.24 -3.62 -23.18
N VAL A 706 -4.04 -3.22 -21.92
CA VAL A 706 -4.66 -3.87 -20.75
C VAL A 706 -5.86 -3.12 -20.19
N ALA A 707 -5.92 -1.80 -20.35
CA ALA A 707 -7.02 -0.98 -19.85
C ALA A 707 -7.36 0.16 -20.81
N LEU A 708 -8.64 0.55 -20.83
CA LEU A 708 -9.21 1.63 -21.65
C LEU A 708 -10.10 2.53 -20.82
N ALA A 709 -10.09 3.83 -21.09
CA ALA A 709 -11.07 4.75 -20.53
C ALA A 709 -11.33 5.93 -21.47
N PHE A 710 -12.57 6.16 -21.88
CA PHE A 710 -12.97 7.41 -22.54
C PHE A 710 -13.27 8.49 -21.51
N LEU A 711 -12.79 9.70 -21.80
CA LEU A 711 -13.22 10.88 -21.06
C LEU A 711 -14.70 11.12 -21.28
N GLN A 712 -15.50 11.17 -20.20
CA GLN A 712 -16.94 11.33 -20.24
C GLN A 712 -17.43 12.79 -20.34
N ALA A 713 -16.50 13.75 -20.50
CA ALA A 713 -16.83 15.15 -20.73
C ALA A 713 -16.84 15.46 -22.23
N PRO A 714 -17.79 16.28 -22.72
CA PRO A 714 -17.78 16.72 -24.11
C PRO A 714 -16.62 17.72 -24.31
N VAL A 715 -15.53 17.25 -24.89
CA VAL A 715 -14.48 18.13 -25.42
C VAL A 715 -14.85 18.46 -26.86
N GLN A 716 -14.78 19.72 -27.25
CA GLN A 716 -15.22 20.21 -28.54
C GLN A 716 -14.75 19.34 -29.71
N GLN A 717 -15.70 18.66 -30.36
CA GLN A 717 -15.53 17.87 -31.59
C GLN A 717 -14.60 16.64 -31.52
N PHE A 718 -14.07 16.28 -30.34
CA PHE A 718 -13.17 15.15 -30.19
C PHE A 718 -13.60 14.22 -29.04
N PHE A 719 -13.28 12.95 -29.19
CA PHE A 719 -13.24 12.01 -28.08
C PHE A 719 -11.81 11.85 -27.59
N VAL A 720 -11.61 11.81 -26.29
CA VAL A 720 -10.31 11.52 -25.69
C VAL A 720 -10.33 10.12 -25.12
N LEU A 721 -9.44 9.28 -25.63
CA LEU A 721 -9.25 7.90 -25.17
C LEU A 721 -7.91 7.78 -24.45
N ALA A 722 -7.93 7.38 -23.17
CA ALA A 722 -6.77 6.90 -22.47
C ALA A 722 -6.66 5.39 -22.64
N TYR A 723 -5.45 4.89 -22.90
CA TYR A 723 -5.17 3.46 -22.94
C TYR A 723 -3.83 3.14 -22.28
N ALA A 724 -3.75 1.99 -21.62
CA ALA A 724 -2.56 1.57 -20.89
C ALA A 724 -2.01 0.24 -21.43
N LEU A 725 -0.70 0.11 -21.41
CA LEU A 725 0.02 -1.08 -21.86
C LEU A 725 0.44 -1.97 -20.68
N GLU A 726 0.82 -3.20 -20.99
CA GLU A 726 1.26 -4.21 -20.02
C GLU A 726 2.52 -3.81 -19.22
N ASP A 727 3.30 -2.86 -19.72
CA ASP A 727 4.49 -2.31 -19.06
C ASP A 727 4.17 -1.15 -18.08
N GLY A 728 2.90 -0.77 -17.95
CA GLY A 728 2.47 0.36 -17.11
C GLY A 728 2.45 1.70 -17.83
N SER A 729 2.89 1.81 -19.07
CA SER A 729 2.84 3.06 -19.84
C SER A 729 1.40 3.43 -20.19
N ILE A 730 1.08 4.72 -20.06
CA ILE A 730 -0.25 5.29 -20.31
C ILE A 730 -0.17 6.27 -21.48
N TRP A 731 -1.11 6.17 -22.37
CA TRP A 731 -1.16 6.92 -23.62
C TRP A 731 -2.53 7.59 -23.80
N PHE A 732 -2.56 8.74 -24.43
CA PHE A 732 -3.75 9.51 -24.71
C PHE A 732 -3.88 9.73 -26.23
N ALA A 733 -5.04 9.38 -26.80
CA ALA A 733 -5.38 9.59 -28.19
C ALA A 733 -6.58 10.52 -28.33
N LYS A 734 -6.49 11.53 -29.17
CA LYS A 734 -7.63 12.34 -29.60
C LYS A 734 -8.25 11.73 -30.85
N LEU A 735 -9.56 11.43 -30.81
CA LEU A 735 -10.29 10.85 -31.93
C LEU A 735 -11.30 11.88 -32.46
N SER A 736 -11.32 12.07 -33.78
CA SER A 736 -12.30 12.94 -34.43
C SER A 736 -13.74 12.48 -34.17
N GLY A 737 -14.62 13.38 -33.85
CA GLY A 737 -16.04 13.07 -33.63
C GLY A 737 -16.79 12.65 -34.90
N LYS A 738 -16.26 12.97 -36.11
CA LYS A 738 -16.89 12.63 -37.40
C LYS A 738 -16.48 11.25 -37.91
N ASP A 739 -15.20 11.04 -38.09
CA ASP A 739 -14.64 9.85 -38.76
C ASP A 739 -13.95 8.88 -37.80
N LEU A 740 -13.83 9.23 -36.50
CA LEU A 740 -13.25 8.43 -35.44
C LEU A 740 -11.78 8.04 -35.70
N GLN A 741 -11.09 8.82 -36.56
CA GLN A 741 -9.66 8.66 -36.79
C GLN A 741 -8.87 9.42 -35.74
N VAL A 742 -7.67 8.92 -35.43
CA VAL A 742 -6.74 9.59 -34.53
C VAL A 742 -6.33 10.94 -35.13
N GLN A 743 -6.46 12.01 -34.36
CA GLN A 743 -6.04 13.35 -34.75
C GLN A 743 -4.81 13.79 -33.96
N GLY A 744 -3.77 14.19 -34.68
CA GLY A 744 -2.50 14.57 -34.07
C GLY A 744 -1.66 13.39 -33.61
N GLU A 745 -0.68 13.69 -32.78
CA GLU A 745 0.17 12.67 -32.15
C GLU A 745 -0.49 12.10 -30.91
N VAL A 746 -0.24 10.80 -30.70
CA VAL A 746 -0.62 10.13 -29.44
C VAL A 746 0.37 10.53 -28.36
N VAL A 747 -0.11 11.05 -27.24
CA VAL A 747 0.71 11.57 -26.15
C VAL A 747 0.92 10.51 -25.09
N GLN A 748 2.18 10.27 -24.73
CA GLN A 748 2.54 9.37 -23.63
C GLN A 748 2.66 10.15 -22.32
N LEU A 749 2.12 9.60 -21.22
CA LEU A 749 2.42 10.08 -19.87
C LEU A 749 3.91 9.90 -19.58
N SER A 750 4.53 10.89 -18.91
CA SER A 750 5.94 10.78 -18.50
C SER A 750 6.22 9.47 -17.78
N GLN A 751 7.28 8.78 -18.20
CA GLN A 751 7.67 7.48 -17.65
C GLN A 751 7.99 7.53 -16.15
N GLU A 752 8.44 8.67 -15.66
CA GLU A 752 8.71 8.88 -14.22
C GLU A 752 7.43 8.89 -13.37
N LEU A 753 6.28 9.21 -13.97
CA LEU A 753 4.98 9.25 -13.30
C LEU A 753 4.14 7.99 -13.60
N ALA A 754 4.47 7.25 -14.63
CA ALA A 754 3.75 6.04 -15.00
C ALA A 754 3.91 4.92 -13.95
N PRO A 755 2.92 4.00 -13.79
CA PRO A 755 3.08 2.81 -12.98
C PRO A 755 4.30 1.98 -13.41
N ALA A 756 4.90 1.26 -12.45
CA ALA A 756 6.05 0.41 -12.71
C ALA A 756 5.68 -0.99 -13.24
N MET A 757 4.40 -1.36 -13.17
CA MET A 757 3.84 -2.65 -13.61
C MET A 757 2.53 -2.40 -14.36
N ALA A 758 1.92 -3.46 -14.87
CA ALA A 758 0.72 -3.38 -15.67
C ALA A 758 -0.41 -2.61 -14.96
N VAL A 759 -1.11 -1.79 -15.73
CA VAL A 759 -2.32 -1.11 -15.28
C VAL A 759 -3.46 -2.13 -15.28
N THR A 760 -4.20 -2.22 -14.19
CA THR A 760 -5.35 -3.12 -14.05
C THR A 760 -6.66 -2.48 -14.46
N GLN A 761 -6.86 -1.21 -14.10
CA GLN A 761 -8.04 -0.44 -14.45
C GLN A 761 -7.75 1.06 -14.50
N MET A 762 -8.47 1.77 -15.35
CA MET A 762 -8.48 3.23 -15.44
C MET A 762 -9.91 3.75 -15.47
N VAL A 763 -10.18 4.83 -14.75
CA VAL A 763 -11.51 5.46 -14.72
C VAL A 763 -11.36 6.98 -14.61
N TRP A 764 -11.99 7.72 -15.52
CA TRP A 764 -12.08 9.18 -15.43
C TRP A 764 -13.06 9.59 -14.34
N ARG A 765 -12.72 10.64 -13.60
CA ARG A 765 -13.62 11.25 -12.62
C ARG A 765 -14.84 11.82 -13.32
N PRO A 766 -16.07 11.49 -12.91
CA PRO A 766 -17.27 12.18 -13.36
C PRO A 766 -17.20 13.68 -13.07
N VAL A 767 -17.96 14.51 -13.81
CA VAL A 767 -18.01 15.95 -13.56
C VAL A 767 -18.67 16.22 -12.21
N TRP A 768 -17.86 16.66 -11.23
CA TRP A 768 -18.34 16.95 -9.88
C TRP A 768 -18.88 18.38 -9.75
N SER A 769 -20.14 18.51 -9.35
CA SER A 769 -20.82 19.81 -9.20
C SER A 769 -20.51 20.55 -7.89
N GLY A 770 -19.94 19.91 -6.87
CA GLY A 770 -19.68 20.48 -5.53
C GLY A 770 -18.31 21.08 -5.31
N GLY A 771 -17.37 20.92 -6.23
CA GLY A 771 -16.05 21.56 -6.14
C GLY A 771 -16.04 22.88 -6.89
N GLY A 772 -15.84 24.00 -6.18
CA GLY A 772 -15.73 25.31 -6.79
C GLY A 772 -14.84 25.32 -8.03
N ILE A 773 -15.39 25.86 -9.10
CA ILE A 773 -14.82 26.19 -10.42
C ILE A 773 -13.61 25.33 -10.75
N GLY A 774 -13.85 24.15 -11.37
CA GLY A 774 -12.77 23.45 -12.06
C GLY A 774 -12.13 24.46 -13.00
N ILE A 775 -10.82 24.66 -12.88
CA ILE A 775 -10.07 25.41 -13.87
C ILE A 775 -10.44 24.76 -15.19
N GLU A 776 -11.08 25.52 -16.09
CA GLU A 776 -11.53 25.02 -17.39
C GLU A 776 -10.44 24.14 -18.04
N GLY A 777 -10.79 22.91 -18.43
CA GLY A 777 -9.88 21.97 -19.08
C GLY A 777 -9.08 21.02 -18.19
N ARG A 778 -9.29 20.95 -16.88
CA ARG A 778 -8.64 19.95 -16.00
C ARG A 778 -9.56 18.76 -15.71
N HIS A 779 -9.11 17.58 -16.10
CA HIS A 779 -9.81 16.32 -15.85
C HIS A 779 -8.94 15.40 -14.97
N GLN A 780 -9.55 14.60 -14.13
CA GLN A 780 -8.81 13.65 -13.29
C GLN A 780 -9.02 12.20 -13.77
N LEU A 781 -7.90 11.48 -13.90
CA LEU A 781 -7.87 10.06 -14.28
C LEU A 781 -7.33 9.26 -13.09
N ALA A 782 -8.15 8.36 -12.55
CA ALA A 782 -7.71 7.37 -11.56
C ALA A 782 -7.17 6.13 -12.28
N VAL A 783 -6.04 5.63 -11.80
CA VAL A 783 -5.31 4.50 -12.36
C VAL A 783 -4.93 3.53 -11.25
N ALA A 784 -5.32 2.28 -11.39
CA ALA A 784 -4.92 1.15 -10.56
C ALA A 784 -3.86 0.32 -11.27
N SER A 785 -2.92 -0.25 -10.51
CA SER A 785 -1.82 -1.03 -11.08
C SER A 785 -1.45 -2.24 -10.22
N GLU A 786 -0.81 -3.22 -10.86
CA GLU A 786 -0.21 -4.39 -10.22
C GLU A 786 0.95 -4.03 -9.27
N ASP A 787 1.54 -2.82 -9.40
CA ASP A 787 2.59 -2.31 -8.50
C ASP A 787 2.05 -1.86 -7.12
N ALA A 788 0.82 -2.22 -6.79
CA ALA A 788 0.08 -1.85 -5.58
C ALA A 788 -0.22 -0.34 -5.47
N SER A 789 -0.01 0.44 -6.52
CA SER A 789 -0.30 1.87 -6.49
C SER A 789 -1.69 2.19 -7.03
N LEU A 790 -2.31 3.17 -6.36
CA LEU A 790 -3.46 3.93 -6.84
C LEU A 790 -3.00 5.36 -7.11
N ARG A 791 -3.25 5.88 -8.30
CA ARG A 791 -2.81 7.21 -8.71
C ARG A 791 -3.97 8.00 -9.29
N VAL A 792 -4.00 9.29 -8.98
CA VAL A 792 -4.95 10.24 -9.56
C VAL A 792 -4.15 11.31 -10.30
N TYR A 793 -4.28 11.33 -11.62
CA TYR A 793 -3.61 12.29 -12.47
C TYR A 793 -4.55 13.44 -12.81
N SER A 794 -4.06 14.67 -12.74
CA SER A 794 -4.72 15.83 -13.30
C SER A 794 -4.23 16.05 -14.73
N VAL A 795 -5.08 15.84 -15.70
CA VAL A 795 -4.79 15.96 -17.13
C VAL A 795 -5.39 17.27 -17.63
N VAL A 796 -4.54 18.11 -18.24
CA VAL A 796 -4.97 19.34 -18.90
C VAL A 796 -5.16 19.03 -20.38
N MET A 797 -6.30 19.44 -20.92
CA MET A 797 -6.61 19.31 -22.34
C MET A 797 -6.51 20.68 -22.99
N ASP A 798 -5.47 20.86 -23.81
CA ASP A 798 -5.30 22.06 -24.65
C ASP A 798 -6.07 21.92 -25.97
#